data_95a90eedb039ea2862ec4b77ee5cad85
#
_entry.id   95a90eedb039ea2862ec4b77ee5cad85
#
_cell.length_a   1.000
_cell.length_b   1.000
_cell.length_c   1.000
_cell.angle_alpha   90.00
_cell.angle_beta   90.00
_cell.angle_gamma   90.00
#
_symmetry.space_group_name_H-M   'P 1'
#
loop_
_entity.id
_entity.type
_entity.pdbx_description
1 polymer ?
#
loop_
_entity_poly.entity_id
_entity_poly.type
_entity_poly.pdbx_seq_one_letter_code
_entity_poly.pdbx_strand_id
1 'polypeptide(L)'
;MAKKVVILGGGVAGMSAAHELIERGFEVEVHERQLIAGGKARSIPVMKSEDDRGSKAKHIKALQQWVDMDGADFPPGVKRPWLPGEHGFRFFPNFYRHITDTMARTPYYDKGTCYDNLMPTTQVLVSQFDKPGIIVPERFPRSLKEFADALKTFAYTISPRDQIGFEDVEHFLSCMWRIATSCKERRDDEYERTGWWDFIGAEERSEAYQKFLAIGLTRSLVAAKANTASTKTVGDIAIQLQMGIATPEPHCNRLLNGPTNLVWIQPWLNYLESKGVVYKFDSKVTGIECQDGRIVSATVERDGRQETVTGDWFISALPIERIAPLVTPAMTAIDPALAKLKLLAENVQWMNGIQYYLTKEVELTHGHVIFIDSPWALTAVSQKQFWPDINFENWAEGKTKGLLSIDISEWDKPGLNGKTARNCTRQEIADEVWAQLKRSLNVDGETVLRDEDMHYWFLDPDIVADPEHPSRMTNVEPLLVNRINTWRLRPNAATLIQNFFLASDYVRTYTDLATMEGANEAARRAVNGILRRSGSDAERCKIWDLHEPDILRPLRAYDYARYQAGLPWDERFSEAVQASLRSAQDTTGTTGGGEGPLAAVGPAANEYSKPGGVVEEPAVADALRMVCPPEALYDLMASYVPGVDVPIPGAEQAETAALDVVGNSAEPSSLPGINRVMGTSLNSKSNPGGGAAGGTSGRKVIITQKG
;
A
#
# COMPACT_ATOMS: atom_id res chain seq x y z
N MET A 1 -36.62 -11.83 -4.62
CA MET A 1 -35.62 -12.65 -3.89
C MET A 1 -34.30 -11.93 -3.99
N ALA A 2 -33.51 -11.91 -2.92
CA ALA A 2 -32.15 -11.41 -2.96
C ALA A 2 -31.33 -12.20 -3.99
N LYS A 3 -30.48 -11.52 -4.78
CA LYS A 3 -29.66 -12.19 -5.78
C LYS A 3 -28.42 -12.77 -5.08
N LYS A 4 -28.08 -14.03 -5.38
CA LYS A 4 -26.96 -14.73 -4.79
C LYS A 4 -25.65 -14.39 -5.52
N VAL A 5 -24.66 -13.94 -4.77
CA VAL A 5 -23.29 -13.72 -5.23
C VAL A 5 -22.36 -14.78 -4.64
N VAL A 6 -21.64 -15.48 -5.49
CA VAL A 6 -20.60 -16.44 -5.12
C VAL A 6 -19.23 -15.75 -5.25
N ILE A 7 -18.47 -15.72 -4.16
CA ILE A 7 -17.13 -15.16 -4.12
C ILE A 7 -16.12 -16.29 -4.01
N LEU A 8 -15.21 -16.34 -4.96
CA LEU A 8 -14.16 -17.35 -5.09
C LEU A 8 -12.85 -16.77 -4.53
N GLY A 9 -12.49 -17.15 -3.30
CA GLY A 9 -11.36 -16.64 -2.52
C GLY A 9 -11.80 -15.75 -1.35
N GLY A 10 -11.36 -16.09 -0.14
CA GLY A 10 -11.72 -15.44 1.13
C GLY A 10 -10.62 -14.59 1.74
N GLY A 11 -9.71 -14.06 0.92
CA GLY A 11 -8.73 -13.06 1.33
C GLY A 11 -9.36 -11.66 1.45
N VAL A 12 -8.54 -10.64 1.64
CA VAL A 12 -8.99 -9.23 1.81
C VAL A 12 -9.94 -8.80 0.69
N ALA A 13 -9.65 -9.15 -0.57
CA ALA A 13 -10.53 -8.82 -1.70
C ALA A 13 -11.92 -9.48 -1.56
N GLY A 14 -11.96 -10.77 -1.20
CA GLY A 14 -13.22 -11.50 -1.02
C GLY A 14 -14.03 -10.98 0.17
N MET A 15 -13.37 -10.71 1.31
CA MET A 15 -13.99 -10.11 2.48
C MET A 15 -14.53 -8.71 2.18
N SER A 16 -13.79 -7.90 1.41
CA SER A 16 -14.22 -6.56 0.98
C SER A 16 -15.45 -6.62 0.09
N ALA A 17 -15.46 -7.53 -0.89
CA ALA A 17 -16.61 -7.73 -1.76
C ALA A 17 -17.83 -8.22 -0.97
N ALA A 18 -17.64 -9.14 -0.03
CA ALA A 18 -18.69 -9.64 0.84
C ALA A 18 -19.29 -8.51 1.72
N HIS A 19 -18.42 -7.66 2.29
CA HIS A 19 -18.83 -6.51 3.10
C HIS A 19 -19.73 -5.56 2.30
N GLU A 20 -19.26 -5.14 1.14
CA GLU A 20 -20.00 -4.19 0.31
C GLU A 20 -21.31 -4.78 -0.23
N LEU A 21 -21.35 -6.07 -0.56
CA LEU A 21 -22.55 -6.75 -1.09
C LEU A 21 -23.61 -6.98 -0.01
N ILE A 22 -23.20 -7.48 1.17
CA ILE A 22 -24.16 -7.80 2.23
C ILE A 22 -24.86 -6.54 2.76
N GLU A 23 -24.15 -5.40 2.84
CA GLU A 23 -24.73 -4.12 3.22
C GLU A 23 -25.73 -3.58 2.16
N ARG A 24 -25.65 -4.10 0.93
CA ARG A 24 -26.54 -3.74 -0.20
C ARG A 24 -27.62 -4.77 -0.50
N GLY A 25 -27.85 -5.70 0.43
CA GLY A 25 -28.96 -6.64 0.37
C GLY A 25 -28.80 -7.82 -0.56
N PHE A 26 -27.56 -8.17 -0.92
CA PHE A 26 -27.29 -9.42 -1.65
C PHE A 26 -27.13 -10.60 -0.70
N GLU A 27 -27.44 -11.79 -1.17
CA GLU A 27 -27.05 -13.04 -0.51
C GLU A 27 -25.61 -13.37 -0.92
N VAL A 28 -24.73 -13.63 0.05
CA VAL A 28 -23.29 -13.79 -0.22
C VAL A 28 -22.77 -15.11 0.31
N GLU A 29 -22.11 -15.87 -0.56
CA GLU A 29 -21.40 -17.10 -0.22
C GLU A 29 -19.92 -16.98 -0.65
N VAL A 30 -18.99 -17.21 0.30
CA VAL A 30 -17.54 -17.11 0.10
C VAL A 30 -16.91 -18.49 0.21
N HIS A 31 -16.05 -18.85 -0.75
CA HIS A 31 -15.26 -20.08 -0.74
C HIS A 31 -13.78 -19.79 -0.53
N GLU A 32 -13.22 -20.30 0.58
CA GLU A 32 -11.82 -20.11 0.95
C GLU A 32 -11.12 -21.49 1.12
N ARG A 33 -9.96 -21.63 0.45
CA ARG A 33 -9.17 -22.88 0.52
C ARG A 33 -8.50 -23.13 1.87
N GLN A 34 -8.19 -22.07 2.59
CA GLN A 34 -7.59 -22.15 3.92
C GLN A 34 -8.67 -22.42 4.99
N LEU A 35 -8.21 -22.71 6.20
CA LEU A 35 -9.08 -22.93 7.35
C LEU A 35 -9.37 -21.66 8.14
N ILE A 36 -8.73 -20.55 7.78
CA ILE A 36 -8.89 -19.23 8.36
C ILE A 36 -9.02 -18.17 7.27
N ALA A 37 -9.72 -17.10 7.55
CA ALA A 37 -9.93 -15.98 6.65
C ALA A 37 -8.67 -15.08 6.54
N GLY A 38 -8.69 -14.15 5.60
CA GLY A 38 -7.70 -13.09 5.45
C GLY A 38 -6.66 -13.31 4.35
N GLY A 39 -6.59 -14.51 3.75
CA GLY A 39 -5.66 -14.81 2.67
C GLY A 39 -4.21 -14.51 3.08
N LYS A 40 -3.45 -13.77 2.25
CA LYS A 40 -2.05 -13.38 2.54
C LYS A 40 -1.93 -12.38 3.73
N ALA A 41 -3.05 -11.82 4.20
CA ALA A 41 -3.05 -10.92 5.36
C ALA A 41 -3.27 -11.64 6.70
N ARG A 42 -3.47 -12.95 6.72
CA ARG A 42 -3.78 -13.72 7.93
C ARG A 42 -2.62 -13.80 8.92
N SER A 43 -2.91 -13.87 10.22
CA SER A 43 -2.00 -14.40 11.23
C SER A 43 -2.09 -15.92 11.26
N ILE A 44 -0.99 -16.57 11.65
CA ILE A 44 -0.86 -18.04 11.64
C ILE A 44 -0.31 -18.50 13.00
N PRO A 45 -0.80 -19.61 13.59
CA PRO A 45 -0.19 -20.15 14.80
C PRO A 45 1.23 -20.64 14.53
N VAL A 46 2.20 -20.21 15.33
CA VAL A 46 3.60 -20.63 15.22
C VAL A 46 3.75 -22.04 15.78
N MET A 47 4.08 -22.97 14.90
CA MET A 47 4.32 -24.38 15.28
C MET A 47 5.77 -24.55 15.76
N LYS A 48 5.95 -25.30 16.87
CA LYS A 48 7.26 -25.42 17.53
C LYS A 48 8.32 -26.20 16.75
N SER A 49 7.90 -27.12 15.89
CA SER A 49 8.83 -27.95 15.12
C SER A 49 8.44 -28.04 13.64
N GLU A 50 9.42 -28.31 12.77
CA GLU A 50 9.19 -28.61 11.36
C GLU A 50 8.31 -29.86 11.18
N ASP A 51 8.47 -30.88 12.04
CA ASP A 51 7.66 -32.08 12.02
C ASP A 51 6.20 -31.77 12.32
N ASP A 52 5.93 -30.80 13.20
CA ASP A 52 4.57 -30.35 13.49
C ASP A 52 3.97 -29.59 12.31
N ARG A 53 4.76 -28.80 11.59
CA ARG A 53 4.34 -28.09 10.35
C ARG A 53 4.02 -29.05 9.23
N GLY A 54 4.76 -30.13 9.07
CA GLY A 54 4.52 -31.18 8.07
C GLY A 54 3.25 -31.98 8.31
N SER A 55 2.67 -31.96 9.50
CA SER A 55 1.46 -32.69 9.83
C SER A 55 0.21 -31.84 9.55
N LYS A 56 -0.48 -32.13 8.43
CA LYS A 56 -1.76 -31.48 8.07
C LYS A 56 -2.77 -31.54 9.22
N ALA A 57 -2.89 -32.70 9.91
CA ALA A 57 -3.83 -32.88 11.01
C ALA A 57 -3.50 -31.99 12.23
N LYS A 58 -2.21 -31.88 12.60
CA LYS A 58 -1.78 -31.00 13.69
C LYS A 58 -1.99 -29.54 13.34
N HIS A 59 -1.68 -29.17 12.09
CA HIS A 59 -1.87 -27.82 11.61
C HIS A 59 -3.35 -27.41 11.59
N ILE A 60 -4.23 -28.28 11.10
CA ILE A 60 -5.69 -28.07 11.14
C ILE A 60 -6.17 -27.88 12.58
N LYS A 61 -5.75 -28.75 13.49
CA LYS A 61 -6.13 -28.63 14.90
C LYS A 61 -5.61 -27.32 15.50
N ALA A 62 -4.38 -26.91 15.20
CA ALA A 62 -3.82 -25.65 15.67
C ALA A 62 -4.58 -24.46 15.12
N LEU A 63 -4.94 -24.45 13.83
CA LEU A 63 -5.73 -23.39 13.21
C LEU A 63 -7.14 -23.31 13.79
N GLN A 64 -7.82 -24.43 14.00
CA GLN A 64 -9.13 -24.44 14.64
C GLN A 64 -9.09 -23.88 16.06
N GLN A 65 -8.13 -24.32 16.87
CA GLN A 65 -7.97 -23.78 18.21
C GLN A 65 -7.57 -22.28 18.16
N TRP A 66 -6.80 -21.85 17.17
CA TRP A 66 -6.46 -20.45 16.97
C TRP A 66 -7.72 -19.61 16.72
N VAL A 67 -8.59 -20.04 15.80
CA VAL A 67 -9.87 -19.37 15.49
C VAL A 67 -10.78 -19.34 16.71
N ASP A 68 -10.92 -20.45 17.44
CA ASP A 68 -11.73 -20.52 18.65
C ASP A 68 -11.24 -19.57 19.75
N MET A 69 -9.94 -19.23 19.75
CA MET A 69 -9.29 -18.36 20.73
C MET A 69 -9.28 -16.88 20.32
N ASP A 70 -9.53 -16.55 19.07
CA ASP A 70 -9.58 -15.18 18.58
C ASP A 70 -10.96 -14.50 18.79
N GLY A 71 -11.87 -15.16 19.53
CA GLY A 71 -13.12 -14.56 19.96
C GLY A 71 -12.95 -13.43 20.98
N ALA A 72 -13.99 -12.60 21.13
CA ALA A 72 -14.02 -11.37 21.93
C ALA A 72 -13.61 -11.56 23.40
N ASP A 73 -13.91 -12.71 23.95
CA ASP A 73 -13.85 -12.99 25.40
C ASP A 73 -12.81 -14.05 25.70
N PHE A 74 -11.60 -13.88 25.22
CA PHE A 74 -10.53 -14.73 25.70
C PHE A 74 -10.29 -14.39 27.18
N PRO A 75 -10.64 -15.30 28.13
CA PRO A 75 -10.62 -14.96 29.55
C PRO A 75 -9.22 -14.50 29.96
N PRO A 76 -9.11 -13.43 30.77
CA PRO A 76 -7.83 -13.00 31.31
C PRO A 76 -7.14 -14.19 32.02
N GLY A 77 -5.86 -14.43 31.69
CA GLY A 77 -5.05 -15.48 32.32
C GLY A 77 -5.10 -16.86 31.63
N VAL A 78 -5.91 -17.06 30.60
CA VAL A 78 -5.83 -18.26 29.78
C VAL A 78 -4.64 -18.15 28.83
N LYS A 79 -3.75 -19.14 28.87
CA LYS A 79 -2.57 -19.20 28.01
C LYS A 79 -2.94 -19.58 26.59
N ARG A 80 -2.53 -18.75 25.63
CA ARG A 80 -2.56 -19.11 24.20
C ARG A 80 -1.42 -20.10 23.91
N PRO A 81 -1.67 -21.24 23.28
CA PRO A 81 -0.64 -22.27 23.10
C PRO A 81 0.42 -21.92 22.08
N TRP A 82 0.16 -20.96 21.18
CA TRP A 82 1.08 -20.58 20.10
C TRP A 82 1.33 -19.08 20.07
N LEU A 83 2.51 -18.69 19.58
CA LEU A 83 2.82 -17.32 19.24
C LEU A 83 2.14 -16.93 17.90
N PRO A 84 1.86 -15.65 17.65
CA PRO A 84 1.28 -15.20 16.39
C PRO A 84 2.37 -15.08 15.31
N GLY A 85 2.26 -15.87 14.24
CA GLY A 85 3.05 -15.74 13.03
C GLY A 85 2.34 -14.89 12.00
N GLU A 86 3.06 -14.11 11.22
CA GLU A 86 2.54 -13.26 10.17
C GLU A 86 3.19 -13.62 8.82
N HIS A 87 2.45 -13.54 7.73
CA HIS A 87 3.00 -13.69 6.37
C HIS A 87 4.04 -12.61 6.03
N GLY A 88 3.94 -11.46 6.67
CA GLY A 88 4.76 -10.27 6.71
C GLY A 88 4.08 -9.26 7.63
N PHE A 89 4.73 -8.18 8.03
CA PHE A 89 4.07 -7.16 8.86
C PHE A 89 3.03 -6.36 8.06
N ARG A 90 2.04 -5.80 8.75
CA ARG A 90 0.95 -5.03 8.12
C ARG A 90 1.23 -3.54 8.27
N PHE A 91 1.48 -2.91 7.13
CA PHE A 91 1.75 -1.48 7.05
C PHE A 91 0.62 -0.79 6.28
N PHE A 92 0.08 0.28 6.86
CA PHE A 92 -1.03 1.05 6.31
C PHE A 92 -0.54 2.47 6.02
N PRO A 93 0.00 2.72 4.82
CA PRO A 93 0.37 4.05 4.40
C PRO A 93 -0.78 5.04 4.53
N ASN A 94 -0.45 6.31 4.70
CA ASN A 94 -1.43 7.37 4.89
C ASN A 94 -2.43 7.50 3.74
N PHE A 95 -2.06 7.13 2.52
CA PHE A 95 -2.92 7.19 1.33
C PHE A 95 -3.88 5.99 1.20
N TYR A 96 -3.86 5.00 2.10
CA TYR A 96 -4.82 3.91 2.12
C TYR A 96 -6.18 4.41 2.60
N ARG A 97 -7.12 4.55 1.66
CA ARG A 97 -8.47 5.08 1.90
C ARG A 97 -9.56 4.02 1.89
N HIS A 98 -9.48 3.07 0.95
CA HIS A 98 -10.51 2.05 0.75
C HIS A 98 -10.53 1.05 1.90
N ILE A 99 -9.37 0.48 2.24
CA ILE A 99 -9.30 -0.51 3.33
C ILE A 99 -9.59 0.13 4.70
N THR A 100 -9.12 1.36 4.93
CA THR A 100 -9.35 2.06 6.19
C THR A 100 -10.80 2.49 6.36
N ASP A 101 -11.51 2.86 5.28
CA ASP A 101 -12.96 3.07 5.31
C ASP A 101 -13.71 1.77 5.67
N THR A 102 -13.30 0.64 5.11
CA THR A 102 -13.89 -0.65 5.47
C THR A 102 -13.63 -1.00 6.94
N MET A 103 -12.41 -0.75 7.45
CA MET A 103 -12.07 -0.95 8.86
C MET A 103 -12.89 -0.06 9.79
N ALA A 104 -13.15 1.19 9.40
CA ALA A 104 -13.98 2.14 10.17
C ALA A 104 -15.46 1.73 10.22
N ARG A 105 -15.94 0.94 9.25
CA ARG A 105 -17.29 0.36 9.25
C ARG A 105 -17.38 -1.03 9.87
N THR A 106 -16.24 -1.62 10.21
CA THR A 106 -16.16 -2.95 10.82
C THR A 106 -16.08 -2.82 12.35
N PRO A 107 -17.08 -3.28 13.11
CA PRO A 107 -17.04 -3.23 14.57
C PRO A 107 -15.87 -4.06 15.13
N TYR A 108 -15.20 -3.52 16.13
CA TYR A 108 -14.24 -4.25 16.96
C TYR A 108 -14.88 -4.55 18.31
N TYR A 109 -15.68 -5.60 18.33
CA TYR A 109 -16.47 -6.03 19.48
C TYR A 109 -17.30 -4.86 20.07
N ASP A 110 -17.17 -4.58 21.36
CA ASP A 110 -17.77 -3.45 22.07
C ASP A 110 -16.81 -2.25 22.24
N LYS A 111 -15.63 -2.29 21.60
CA LYS A 111 -14.50 -1.35 21.82
C LYS A 111 -14.29 -0.34 20.69
N GLY A 112 -15.27 -0.18 19.80
CA GLY A 112 -15.15 0.71 18.65
C GLY A 112 -15.11 -0.03 17.31
N THR A 113 -14.18 0.31 16.45
CA THR A 113 -14.03 -0.26 15.10
C THR A 113 -12.64 -0.84 14.89
N CYS A 114 -12.48 -1.66 13.86
CA CYS A 114 -11.15 -2.16 13.49
C CYS A 114 -10.16 -1.04 13.09
N TYR A 115 -10.66 0.13 12.69
CA TYR A 115 -9.84 1.31 12.40
C TYR A 115 -9.13 1.84 13.66
N ASP A 116 -9.77 1.75 14.81
CA ASP A 116 -9.21 2.22 16.08
C ASP A 116 -8.00 1.37 16.54
N ASN A 117 -7.78 0.22 15.90
CA ASN A 117 -6.61 -0.63 16.13
C ASN A 117 -5.38 -0.21 15.30
N LEU A 118 -5.45 0.90 14.55
CA LEU A 118 -4.33 1.42 13.79
C LEU A 118 -3.51 2.42 14.61
N MET A 119 -2.27 2.03 14.91
CA MET A 119 -1.30 2.84 15.66
C MET A 119 -0.41 3.65 14.70
N PRO A 120 -0.24 4.95 14.92
CA PRO A 120 0.61 5.78 14.07
C PRO A 120 2.09 5.42 14.22
N THR A 121 2.82 5.47 13.11
CA THR A 121 4.28 5.51 13.11
C THR A 121 4.76 6.95 13.07
N THR A 122 6.00 7.20 13.51
CA THR A 122 6.54 8.57 13.58
C THR A 122 7.90 8.71 12.92
N GLN A 123 8.60 7.60 12.71
CA GLN A 123 9.98 7.58 12.25
C GLN A 123 10.24 6.41 11.31
N VAL A 124 11.22 6.58 10.43
CA VAL A 124 11.87 5.50 9.66
C VAL A 124 13.33 5.46 10.05
N LEU A 125 13.85 4.28 10.35
CA LEU A 125 15.28 4.06 10.50
C LEU A 125 15.85 3.52 9.19
N VAL A 126 16.76 4.25 8.59
CA VAL A 126 17.59 3.77 7.46
C VAL A 126 18.89 3.24 8.03
N SER A 127 19.06 1.94 7.99
CA SER A 127 20.21 1.24 8.56
C SER A 127 21.14 0.71 7.47
N GLN A 128 22.44 0.69 7.75
CA GLN A 128 23.50 0.22 6.88
C GLN A 128 24.40 -0.76 7.62
N PHE A 129 25.10 -1.63 6.86
CA PHE A 129 26.12 -2.49 7.42
C PHE A 129 27.28 -1.67 7.99
N ASP A 130 27.66 -2.03 9.20
CA ASP A 130 28.85 -1.51 9.89
C ASP A 130 28.86 0.03 10.07
N LYS A 131 27.68 0.67 10.03
CA LYS A 131 27.52 2.12 10.18
C LYS A 131 26.30 2.47 11.03
N PRO A 132 26.35 3.62 11.77
CA PRO A 132 25.16 4.13 12.47
C PRO A 132 23.99 4.36 11.52
N GLY A 133 22.79 4.00 11.96
CA GLY A 133 21.58 4.25 11.22
C GLY A 133 21.15 5.72 11.25
N ILE A 134 20.34 6.12 10.28
CA ILE A 134 19.78 7.46 10.15
C ILE A 134 18.28 7.38 10.43
N ILE A 135 17.81 8.14 11.42
CA ILE A 135 16.36 8.27 11.72
C ILE A 135 15.78 9.43 10.92
N VAL A 136 14.78 9.12 10.09
CA VAL A 136 14.04 10.08 9.28
C VAL A 136 12.62 10.21 9.85
N PRO A 137 12.08 11.42 10.06
CA PRO A 137 10.69 11.59 10.48
C PRO A 137 9.74 11.13 9.36
N GLU A 138 8.69 10.42 9.72
CA GLU A 138 7.70 9.86 8.78
C GLU A 138 6.43 10.70 8.69
N ARG A 139 6.39 11.81 9.40
CA ARG A 139 5.26 12.74 9.43
C ARG A 139 5.75 14.18 9.31
N PHE A 140 4.82 15.07 8.94
CA PHE A 140 5.09 16.50 8.99
C PHE A 140 5.52 16.94 10.41
N PRO A 141 6.63 17.70 10.54
CA PRO A 141 7.09 18.19 11.83
C PRO A 141 6.01 19.03 12.52
N ARG A 142 5.69 18.72 13.77
CA ARG A 142 4.69 19.43 14.57
C ARG A 142 5.30 20.40 15.58
N SER A 143 6.63 20.48 15.63
CA SER A 143 7.35 21.40 16.51
C SER A 143 8.58 21.95 15.81
N LEU A 144 9.06 23.11 16.27
CA LEU A 144 10.33 23.70 15.79
C LEU A 144 11.51 22.74 16.01
N LYS A 145 11.47 21.94 17.07
CA LYS A 145 12.50 20.92 17.34
C LYS A 145 12.43 19.81 16.28
N GLU A 146 11.27 19.23 16.03
CA GLU A 146 11.09 18.20 14.98
C GLU A 146 11.48 18.73 13.59
N PHE A 147 11.14 19.99 13.29
CA PHE A 147 11.55 20.64 12.04
C PHE A 147 13.08 20.80 11.96
N ALA A 148 13.71 21.25 13.04
CA ALA A 148 15.17 21.38 13.11
C ALA A 148 15.86 19.99 13.00
N ASP A 149 15.28 18.95 13.59
CA ASP A 149 15.78 17.58 13.52
C ASP A 149 15.58 17.01 12.11
N ALA A 150 14.47 17.30 11.45
CA ALA A 150 14.24 16.95 10.03
C ALA A 150 15.24 17.63 9.10
N LEU A 151 15.52 18.92 9.31
CA LEU A 151 16.54 19.67 8.56
C LEU A 151 17.95 19.13 8.82
N LYS A 152 18.27 18.78 10.07
CA LYS A 152 19.56 18.14 10.40
C LYS A 152 19.69 16.76 9.73
N THR A 153 18.64 15.97 9.76
CA THR A 153 18.60 14.66 9.12
C THR A 153 18.77 14.81 7.60
N PHE A 154 18.08 15.75 6.99
CA PHE A 154 18.25 16.09 5.58
C PHE A 154 19.68 16.55 5.27
N ALA A 155 20.23 17.48 6.07
CA ALA A 155 21.60 17.93 5.93
C ALA A 155 22.63 16.80 6.16
N TYR A 156 22.34 15.86 7.08
CA TYR A 156 23.16 14.69 7.34
C TYR A 156 23.12 13.68 6.19
N THR A 157 21.96 13.52 5.56
CA THR A 157 21.78 12.65 4.37
C THR A 157 22.53 13.20 3.16
N ILE A 158 22.69 14.53 3.07
CA ILE A 158 23.49 15.23 2.05
C ILE A 158 24.98 15.32 2.48
N SER A 159 25.33 14.81 3.67
CA SER A 159 26.67 14.92 4.22
C SER A 159 27.73 14.20 3.35
N PRO A 160 28.96 14.71 3.26
CA PRO A 160 30.08 14.08 2.56
C PRO A 160 30.40 12.65 2.99
N ARG A 161 29.90 12.24 4.16
CA ARG A 161 30.10 10.88 4.72
C ARG A 161 29.48 9.77 3.87
N ASP A 162 28.33 10.03 3.25
CA ASP A 162 27.60 9.04 2.45
C ASP A 162 27.63 9.33 0.96
N GLN A 163 28.35 10.37 0.54
CA GLN A 163 28.64 10.72 -0.86
C GLN A 163 27.42 11.04 -1.75
N ILE A 164 26.24 11.30 -1.17
CA ILE A 164 25.14 11.87 -1.95
C ILE A 164 25.41 13.35 -2.15
N GLY A 165 25.73 13.74 -3.37
CA GLY A 165 25.98 15.12 -3.74
C GLY A 165 24.68 15.93 -3.83
N PHE A 166 24.81 17.25 -3.71
CA PHE A 166 23.67 18.16 -3.95
C PHE A 166 23.07 17.97 -5.35
N GLU A 167 23.89 17.75 -6.34
CA GLU A 167 23.47 17.50 -7.73
C GLU A 167 22.61 16.23 -7.86
N ASP A 168 22.88 15.19 -7.05
CA ASP A 168 22.09 13.97 -7.01
C ASP A 168 20.70 14.22 -6.42
N VAL A 169 20.63 15.00 -5.33
CA VAL A 169 19.36 15.38 -4.69
C VAL A 169 18.54 16.28 -5.61
N GLU A 170 19.18 17.29 -6.22
CA GLU A 170 18.57 18.19 -7.19
C GLU A 170 17.95 17.43 -8.37
N HIS A 171 18.70 16.50 -8.93
CA HIS A 171 18.23 15.65 -10.03
C HIS A 171 17.04 14.78 -9.61
N PHE A 172 17.14 14.12 -8.46
CA PHE A 172 16.04 13.27 -7.95
C PHE A 172 14.77 14.08 -7.72
N LEU A 173 14.86 15.26 -7.12
CA LEU A 173 13.71 16.15 -6.93
C LEU A 173 13.12 16.62 -8.26
N SER A 174 13.96 16.87 -9.26
CA SER A 174 13.49 17.20 -10.63
C SER A 174 12.72 16.04 -11.27
N CYS A 175 13.16 14.80 -11.06
CA CYS A 175 12.43 13.60 -11.51
C CYS A 175 11.08 13.47 -10.80
N MET A 176 11.04 13.70 -9.47
CA MET A 176 9.79 13.68 -8.70
C MET A 176 8.83 14.79 -9.15
N TRP A 177 9.35 15.98 -9.41
CA TRP A 177 8.58 17.10 -9.95
C TRP A 177 7.97 16.76 -11.32
N ARG A 178 8.76 16.14 -12.20
CA ARG A 178 8.29 15.68 -13.50
C ARG A 178 7.12 14.71 -13.36
N ILE A 179 7.16 13.74 -12.45
CA ILE A 179 6.04 12.82 -12.20
C ILE A 179 4.82 13.59 -11.66
N ALA A 180 5.01 14.45 -10.65
CA ALA A 180 3.94 15.18 -9.98
C ALA A 180 3.18 16.13 -10.92
N THR A 181 3.85 16.66 -11.94
CA THR A 181 3.31 17.61 -12.93
C THR A 181 2.91 16.99 -14.26
N SER A 182 3.19 15.70 -14.46
CA SER A 182 2.75 14.96 -15.64
C SER A 182 1.29 14.56 -15.54
N CYS A 183 0.59 14.62 -16.67
CA CYS A 183 -0.81 14.14 -16.74
C CYS A 183 -0.89 12.62 -16.57
N LYS A 184 -2.07 12.17 -16.19
CA LYS A 184 -2.34 10.75 -15.97
C LYS A 184 -2.09 9.92 -17.22
N GLU A 185 -2.49 10.41 -18.39
CA GLU A 185 -2.35 9.71 -19.66
C GLU A 185 -0.89 9.46 -20.02
N ARG A 186 0.00 10.45 -19.78
CA ARG A 186 1.45 10.27 -19.97
C ARG A 186 2.00 9.24 -19.00
N ARG A 187 1.59 9.27 -17.73
CA ARG A 187 2.01 8.28 -16.73
C ARG A 187 1.55 6.87 -17.11
N ASP A 188 0.29 6.72 -17.53
CA ASP A 188 -0.30 5.43 -17.91
C ASP A 188 0.26 4.86 -19.23
N ASP A 189 0.87 5.67 -20.07
CA ASP A 189 1.46 5.26 -21.35
C ASP A 189 2.99 5.33 -21.36
N GLU A 190 3.60 6.53 -21.31
CA GLU A 190 5.05 6.69 -21.44
C GLU A 190 5.78 6.12 -20.21
N TYR A 191 5.34 6.49 -18.99
CA TYR A 191 6.03 6.06 -17.76
C TYR A 191 5.77 4.60 -17.40
N GLU A 192 4.68 4.02 -17.87
CA GLU A 192 4.44 2.58 -17.78
C GLU A 192 5.42 1.76 -18.63
N ARG A 193 5.92 2.33 -19.73
CA ARG A 193 6.92 1.72 -20.63
C ARG A 193 8.35 2.04 -20.25
N THR A 194 8.55 2.96 -19.31
CA THR A 194 9.86 3.42 -18.87
C THR A 194 10.24 2.77 -17.55
N GLY A 195 11.44 2.19 -17.47
CA GLY A 195 11.96 1.66 -16.22
C GLY A 195 12.27 2.79 -15.23
N TRP A 196 12.03 2.51 -13.94
CA TRP A 196 12.36 3.46 -12.88
C TRP A 196 13.83 3.86 -12.89
N TRP A 197 14.73 2.89 -13.04
CA TRP A 197 16.18 3.10 -13.12
C TRP A 197 16.58 4.08 -14.23
N ASP A 198 16.00 3.89 -15.41
CA ASP A 198 16.27 4.73 -16.58
C ASP A 198 15.66 6.12 -16.41
N PHE A 199 14.43 6.19 -15.88
CA PHE A 199 13.70 7.46 -15.68
C PHE A 199 14.43 8.41 -14.74
N ILE A 200 15.00 7.90 -13.66
CA ILE A 200 15.75 8.70 -12.69
C ILE A 200 17.25 8.80 -13.04
N GLY A 201 17.68 8.30 -14.20
CA GLY A 201 19.06 8.38 -14.68
C GLY A 201 20.08 7.72 -13.74
N ALA A 202 19.72 6.64 -13.07
CA ALA A 202 20.51 6.06 -11.99
C ALA A 202 21.89 5.59 -12.43
N GLU A 203 22.04 5.08 -13.67
CA GLU A 203 23.31 4.54 -14.19
C GLU A 203 24.41 5.61 -14.26
N GLU A 204 24.05 6.87 -14.49
CA GLU A 204 24.98 8.00 -14.65
C GLU A 204 25.24 8.73 -13.33
N ARG A 205 24.73 8.24 -12.22
CA ARG A 205 24.76 8.88 -10.90
C ARG A 205 25.70 8.15 -9.94
N SER A 206 25.99 8.80 -8.80
CA SER A 206 26.84 8.24 -7.76
C SER A 206 26.32 6.89 -7.22
N GLU A 207 27.20 6.04 -6.70
CA GLU A 207 26.79 4.81 -6.01
C GLU A 207 25.81 5.08 -4.87
N ALA A 208 26.00 6.20 -4.17
CA ALA A 208 25.10 6.63 -3.10
C ALA A 208 23.71 6.94 -3.62
N TYR A 209 23.59 7.66 -4.75
CA TYR A 209 22.33 7.91 -5.42
C TYR A 209 21.62 6.60 -5.79
N GLN A 210 22.36 5.70 -6.45
CA GLN A 210 21.83 4.39 -6.85
C GLN A 210 21.30 3.60 -5.67
N LYS A 211 22.05 3.57 -4.58
CA LYS A 211 21.75 2.81 -3.38
C LYS A 211 20.58 3.41 -2.58
N PHE A 212 20.63 4.71 -2.28
CA PHE A 212 19.69 5.36 -1.37
C PHE A 212 18.41 5.81 -2.06
N LEU A 213 18.51 6.40 -3.25
CA LEU A 213 17.37 7.02 -3.92
C LEU A 213 16.74 6.09 -4.96
N ALA A 214 17.55 5.39 -5.78
CA ALA A 214 17.00 4.51 -6.79
C ALA A 214 16.50 3.17 -6.22
N ILE A 215 17.38 2.46 -5.49
CA ILE A 215 17.08 1.13 -4.96
C ILE A 215 16.29 1.21 -3.66
N GLY A 216 16.68 2.10 -2.75
CA GLY A 216 16.06 2.22 -1.43
C GLY A 216 14.56 2.45 -1.50
N LEU A 217 14.12 3.31 -2.43
CA LEU A 217 12.70 3.63 -2.60
C LEU A 217 11.88 2.50 -3.21
N THR A 218 12.48 1.65 -4.04
CA THR A 218 11.74 0.60 -4.75
C THR A 218 11.69 -0.71 -4.00
N ARG A 219 12.84 -1.19 -3.51
CA ARG A 219 12.95 -2.50 -2.86
C ARG A 219 12.25 -2.55 -1.50
N SER A 220 12.42 -1.49 -0.74
CA SER A 220 11.95 -1.45 0.64
C SER A 220 10.45 -1.21 0.76
N LEU A 221 9.86 -0.52 -0.21
CA LEU A 221 8.46 -0.10 -0.13
C LEU A 221 7.51 -0.99 -0.94
N VAL A 222 7.96 -1.48 -2.09
CA VAL A 222 7.06 -2.17 -3.05
C VAL A 222 7.61 -3.50 -3.57
N ALA A 223 8.67 -4.03 -2.97
CA ALA A 223 9.35 -5.27 -3.37
C ALA A 223 9.78 -5.31 -4.85
N ALA A 224 9.85 -4.16 -5.51
CA ALA A 224 10.16 -4.06 -6.92
C ALA A 224 11.67 -3.88 -7.14
N LYS A 225 12.22 -4.53 -8.15
CA LYS A 225 13.60 -4.31 -8.58
C LYS A 225 13.67 -3.00 -9.37
N ALA A 226 14.47 -2.02 -8.92
CA ALA A 226 14.56 -0.68 -9.52
C ALA A 226 14.76 -0.70 -11.04
N ASN A 227 15.57 -1.63 -11.55
CA ASN A 227 15.87 -1.78 -12.96
C ASN A 227 14.76 -2.41 -13.82
N THR A 228 13.71 -2.95 -13.22
CA THR A 228 12.59 -3.58 -13.94
C THR A 228 11.23 -3.01 -13.55
N ALA A 229 11.18 -2.21 -12.49
CA ALA A 229 9.96 -1.59 -12.00
C ALA A 229 9.43 -0.53 -12.97
N SER A 230 8.12 -0.42 -13.11
CA SER A 230 7.45 0.61 -13.89
C SER A 230 7.58 1.97 -13.19
N THR A 231 8.00 2.98 -13.91
CA THR A 231 8.06 4.37 -13.41
C THR A 231 6.69 4.89 -13.01
N LYS A 232 5.63 4.50 -13.74
CA LYS A 232 4.26 4.85 -13.36
C LYS A 232 3.97 4.45 -11.92
N THR A 233 4.10 3.18 -11.60
CA THR A 233 3.72 2.67 -10.27
C THR A 233 4.66 3.17 -9.17
N VAL A 234 5.97 3.09 -9.39
CA VAL A 234 6.95 3.55 -8.39
C VAL A 234 6.82 5.05 -8.15
N GLY A 235 6.67 5.83 -9.22
CA GLY A 235 6.54 7.29 -9.14
C GLY A 235 5.25 7.72 -8.45
N ASP A 236 4.12 7.14 -8.82
CA ASP A 236 2.84 7.44 -8.18
C ASP A 236 2.90 7.18 -6.66
N ILE A 237 3.48 6.06 -6.23
CA ILE A 237 3.62 5.72 -4.81
C ILE A 237 4.65 6.62 -4.10
N ALA A 238 5.77 6.93 -4.76
CA ALA A 238 6.77 7.84 -4.20
C ALA A 238 6.17 9.23 -3.91
N ILE A 239 5.36 9.76 -4.85
CA ILE A 239 4.63 11.01 -4.63
C ILE A 239 3.67 10.89 -3.44
N GLN A 240 2.89 9.80 -3.33
CA GLN A 240 1.97 9.63 -2.21
C GLN A 240 2.70 9.60 -0.85
N LEU A 241 3.82 8.92 -0.76
CA LEU A 241 4.63 8.86 0.46
C LEU A 241 5.22 10.24 0.81
N GLN A 242 5.75 10.97 -0.18
CA GLN A 242 6.26 12.33 0.03
C GLN A 242 5.16 13.30 0.43
N MET A 243 3.99 13.22 -0.18
CA MET A 243 2.83 14.03 0.19
C MET A 243 2.39 13.78 1.63
N GLY A 244 2.44 12.52 2.08
CA GLY A 244 2.14 12.18 3.46
C GLY A 244 3.07 12.83 4.49
N ILE A 245 4.34 12.99 4.12
CA ILE A 245 5.32 13.71 4.97
C ILE A 245 5.10 15.23 4.90
N ALA A 246 4.70 15.75 3.73
CA ALA A 246 4.60 17.19 3.49
C ALA A 246 3.27 17.83 3.92
N THR A 247 2.23 17.05 4.22
CA THR A 247 0.94 17.57 4.62
C THR A 247 0.78 17.64 6.14
N PRO A 248 0.24 18.74 6.70
CA PRO A 248 0.03 18.87 8.15
C PRO A 248 -1.11 18.01 8.69
N GLU A 249 -1.80 17.26 7.87
CA GLU A 249 -2.91 16.41 8.30
C GLU A 249 -2.47 15.27 9.24
N PRO A 250 -3.35 14.81 10.16
CA PRO A 250 -3.00 13.82 11.18
C PRO A 250 -2.78 12.41 10.61
N HIS A 251 -2.83 12.25 9.29
CA HIS A 251 -2.71 10.96 8.63
C HIS A 251 -1.24 10.60 8.42
N CYS A 252 -0.69 9.88 9.38
CA CYS A 252 0.60 9.22 9.26
C CYS A 252 0.43 7.77 8.79
N ASN A 253 1.53 7.15 8.45
CA ASN A 253 1.59 5.71 8.27
C ASN A 253 1.25 5.00 9.57
N ARG A 254 0.70 3.80 9.51
CA ARG A 254 0.15 3.10 10.67
C ARG A 254 0.46 1.63 10.63
N LEU A 255 0.46 1.03 11.82
CA LEU A 255 0.58 -0.41 12.06
C LEU A 255 -0.60 -0.88 12.92
N LEU A 256 -0.89 -2.17 12.92
CA LEU A 256 -1.88 -2.74 13.82
C LEU A 256 -1.36 -2.80 15.26
N ASN A 257 -2.26 -2.64 16.24
CA ASN A 257 -1.96 -2.73 17.67
C ASN A 257 -1.97 -4.16 18.23
N GLY A 258 -2.01 -5.16 17.38
CA GLY A 258 -2.02 -6.57 17.75
C GLY A 258 -1.86 -7.47 16.52
N PRO A 259 -1.82 -8.79 16.71
CA PRO A 259 -1.81 -9.76 15.62
C PRO A 259 -2.98 -9.55 14.67
N THR A 260 -2.70 -9.65 13.36
CA THR A 260 -3.64 -9.26 12.29
C THR A 260 -5.01 -9.94 12.41
N ASN A 261 -5.06 -11.24 12.69
CA ASN A 261 -6.36 -11.90 12.87
C ASN A 261 -7.08 -11.41 14.11
N LEU A 262 -6.37 -11.22 15.21
CA LEU A 262 -6.99 -10.84 16.49
C LEU A 262 -7.65 -9.47 16.44
N VAL A 263 -6.99 -8.47 15.81
CA VAL A 263 -7.43 -7.08 15.88
C VAL A 263 -8.13 -6.59 14.60
N TRP A 264 -8.15 -7.42 13.54
CA TRP A 264 -8.76 -7.00 12.28
C TRP A 264 -9.54 -8.13 11.57
N ILE A 265 -8.88 -9.23 11.16
CA ILE A 265 -9.50 -10.23 10.27
C ILE A 265 -10.64 -11.00 10.95
N GLN A 266 -10.45 -11.48 12.17
CA GLN A 266 -11.48 -12.25 12.88
C GLN A 266 -12.69 -11.38 13.30
N PRO A 267 -12.52 -10.17 13.85
CA PRO A 267 -13.63 -9.24 14.04
C PRO A 267 -14.41 -8.94 12.77
N TRP A 268 -13.70 -8.79 11.65
CA TRP A 268 -14.32 -8.55 10.36
C TRP A 268 -15.11 -9.77 9.87
N LEU A 269 -14.56 -10.97 9.98
CA LEU A 269 -15.26 -12.21 9.66
C LEU A 269 -16.54 -12.35 10.51
N ASN A 270 -16.43 -12.16 11.83
CA ASN A 270 -17.56 -12.23 12.75
C ASN A 270 -18.66 -11.23 12.37
N TYR A 271 -18.28 -10.02 11.97
CA TYR A 271 -19.22 -9.03 11.46
C TYR A 271 -19.93 -9.51 10.19
N LEU A 272 -19.19 -10.02 9.21
CA LEU A 272 -19.75 -10.54 7.95
C LEU A 272 -20.75 -11.68 8.20
N GLU A 273 -20.37 -12.64 9.02
CA GLU A 273 -21.22 -13.78 9.39
C GLU A 273 -22.46 -13.33 10.16
N SER A 274 -22.34 -12.34 11.06
CA SER A 274 -23.48 -11.75 11.78
C SER A 274 -24.49 -11.06 10.86
N LYS A 275 -24.03 -10.61 9.68
CA LYS A 275 -24.88 -10.04 8.63
C LYS A 275 -25.46 -11.09 7.68
N GLY A 276 -25.07 -12.36 7.83
CA GLY A 276 -25.60 -13.46 7.02
C GLY A 276 -24.72 -13.89 5.85
N VAL A 277 -23.46 -13.45 5.78
CA VAL A 277 -22.49 -14.00 4.81
C VAL A 277 -22.19 -15.45 5.17
N VAL A 278 -22.30 -16.36 4.21
CA VAL A 278 -21.94 -17.75 4.37
C VAL A 278 -20.48 -17.94 3.97
N TYR A 279 -19.63 -18.22 4.93
CA TYR A 279 -18.20 -18.44 4.68
C TYR A 279 -17.86 -19.94 4.74
N LYS A 280 -17.33 -20.48 3.63
CA LYS A 280 -16.98 -21.89 3.49
C LYS A 280 -15.47 -22.06 3.41
N PHE A 281 -14.88 -22.55 4.48
CA PHE A 281 -13.47 -22.89 4.57
C PHE A 281 -13.17 -24.28 4.00
N ASP A 282 -11.87 -24.60 3.83
CA ASP A 282 -11.38 -25.84 3.17
C ASP A 282 -12.05 -26.07 1.80
N SER A 283 -12.32 -24.98 1.08
CA SER A 283 -13.08 -24.96 -0.15
C SER A 283 -12.23 -24.39 -1.29
N LYS A 284 -11.39 -25.25 -1.90
CA LYS A 284 -10.46 -24.86 -2.97
C LYS A 284 -11.16 -24.81 -4.29
N VAL A 285 -11.16 -23.66 -4.96
CA VAL A 285 -11.68 -23.50 -6.32
C VAL A 285 -10.77 -24.23 -7.32
N THR A 286 -11.35 -25.13 -8.10
CA THR A 286 -10.65 -25.97 -9.09
C THR A 286 -11.15 -25.80 -10.51
N GLY A 287 -12.29 -25.15 -10.73
CA GLY A 287 -12.86 -24.92 -12.04
C GLY A 287 -13.88 -23.80 -12.07
N ILE A 288 -14.06 -23.20 -13.25
CA ILE A 288 -15.08 -22.20 -13.56
C ILE A 288 -15.70 -22.56 -14.89
N GLU A 289 -17.00 -22.81 -14.91
CA GLU A 289 -17.72 -23.23 -16.10
C GLU A 289 -18.44 -22.04 -16.75
N CYS A 290 -18.13 -21.80 -18.02
CA CYS A 290 -18.69 -20.70 -18.79
C CYS A 290 -19.47 -21.24 -20.00
N GLN A 291 -20.76 -20.90 -20.08
CA GLN A 291 -21.66 -21.26 -21.20
C GLN A 291 -22.49 -20.05 -21.58
N ASP A 292 -22.75 -19.88 -22.87
CA ASP A 292 -23.66 -18.85 -23.41
C ASP A 292 -23.42 -17.43 -22.87
N GLY A 293 -22.15 -17.06 -22.71
CA GLY A 293 -21.76 -15.71 -22.24
C GLY A 293 -21.89 -15.49 -20.73
N ARG A 294 -22.08 -16.54 -19.94
CA ARG A 294 -22.25 -16.48 -18.50
C ARG A 294 -21.45 -17.57 -17.78
N ILE A 295 -21.08 -17.30 -16.55
CA ILE A 295 -20.65 -18.36 -15.63
C ILE A 295 -21.89 -19.07 -15.12
N VAL A 296 -21.93 -20.38 -15.32
CA VAL A 296 -23.05 -21.24 -14.87
C VAL A 296 -22.75 -21.90 -13.54
N SER A 297 -21.47 -22.17 -13.26
CA SER A 297 -21.04 -22.76 -12.00
C SER A 297 -19.54 -22.56 -11.75
N ALA A 298 -19.14 -22.75 -10.50
CA ALA A 298 -17.76 -23.01 -10.12
C ALA A 298 -17.62 -24.39 -9.49
N THR A 299 -16.49 -25.05 -9.68
CA THR A 299 -16.15 -26.31 -9.01
C THR A 299 -15.23 -26.02 -7.84
N VAL A 300 -15.55 -26.53 -6.68
CA VAL A 300 -14.70 -26.45 -5.49
C VAL A 300 -14.37 -27.86 -5.00
N GLU A 301 -13.16 -28.04 -4.48
CA GLU A 301 -12.72 -29.24 -3.80
C GLU A 301 -12.79 -28.99 -2.29
N ARG A 302 -13.55 -29.85 -1.58
CA ARG A 302 -13.72 -29.80 -0.13
C ARG A 302 -13.65 -31.20 0.44
N ASP A 303 -12.85 -31.44 1.47
CA ASP A 303 -12.66 -32.76 2.07
C ASP A 303 -12.32 -33.86 1.02
N GLY A 304 -11.58 -33.51 -0.03
CA GLY A 304 -11.22 -34.41 -1.14
C GLY A 304 -12.36 -34.72 -2.10
N ARG A 305 -13.51 -34.04 -1.99
CA ARG A 305 -14.66 -34.19 -2.89
C ARG A 305 -14.86 -32.92 -3.70
N GLN A 306 -15.30 -33.10 -4.93
CA GLN A 306 -15.68 -31.96 -5.78
C GLN A 306 -17.16 -31.64 -5.58
N GLU A 307 -17.44 -30.36 -5.40
CA GLU A 307 -18.79 -29.81 -5.26
C GLU A 307 -19.00 -28.74 -6.34
N THR A 308 -20.19 -28.70 -6.91
CA THR A 308 -20.61 -27.65 -7.86
C THR A 308 -21.32 -26.54 -7.12
N VAL A 309 -20.87 -25.31 -7.31
CA VAL A 309 -21.43 -24.11 -6.69
C VAL A 309 -22.08 -23.25 -7.75
N THR A 310 -23.33 -22.82 -7.48
CA THR A 310 -24.12 -21.98 -8.40
C THR A 310 -24.55 -20.67 -7.73
N GLY A 311 -24.71 -19.63 -8.55
CA GLY A 311 -25.15 -18.31 -8.13
C GLY A 311 -25.60 -17.46 -9.30
N ASP A 312 -26.23 -16.31 -9.01
CA ASP A 312 -26.61 -15.35 -10.05
C ASP A 312 -25.38 -14.59 -10.58
N TRP A 313 -24.44 -14.29 -9.67
CA TRP A 313 -23.22 -13.53 -9.92
C TRP A 313 -22.01 -14.22 -9.31
N PHE A 314 -20.86 -14.05 -9.96
CA PHE A 314 -19.59 -14.62 -9.50
C PHE A 314 -18.51 -13.54 -9.44
N ILE A 315 -17.77 -13.50 -8.33
CA ILE A 315 -16.57 -12.69 -8.18
C ILE A 315 -15.38 -13.64 -7.97
N SER A 316 -14.38 -13.55 -8.85
CA SER A 316 -13.08 -14.16 -8.57
C SER A 316 -12.22 -13.20 -7.76
N ALA A 317 -12.04 -13.51 -6.49
CA ALA A 317 -11.14 -12.83 -5.55
C ALA A 317 -9.85 -13.64 -5.31
N LEU A 318 -9.54 -14.55 -6.22
CA LEU A 318 -8.31 -15.35 -6.24
C LEU A 318 -7.12 -14.47 -6.65
N PRO A 319 -5.91 -14.71 -6.14
CA PRO A 319 -4.73 -14.04 -6.64
C PRO A 319 -4.38 -14.50 -8.07
N ILE A 320 -3.54 -13.72 -8.76
CA ILE A 320 -3.26 -13.90 -10.19
C ILE A 320 -2.76 -15.32 -10.53
N GLU A 321 -1.88 -15.88 -9.70
CA GLU A 321 -1.30 -17.22 -9.89
C GLU A 321 -2.33 -18.34 -9.72
N ARG A 322 -3.50 -18.03 -9.16
CA ARG A 322 -4.59 -19.02 -8.94
C ARG A 322 -5.71 -18.87 -9.96
N ILE A 323 -6.04 -17.64 -10.39
CA ILE A 323 -7.09 -17.44 -11.39
C ILE A 323 -6.60 -17.74 -12.83
N ALA A 324 -5.35 -17.40 -13.15
CA ALA A 324 -4.84 -17.55 -14.52
C ALA A 324 -4.96 -18.98 -15.08
N PRO A 325 -4.69 -20.07 -14.31
CA PRO A 325 -4.92 -21.43 -14.79
C PRO A 325 -6.40 -21.81 -14.97
N LEU A 326 -7.32 -21.12 -14.30
CA LEU A 326 -8.76 -21.40 -14.35
C LEU A 326 -9.48 -20.71 -15.51
N VAL A 327 -8.80 -19.82 -16.23
CA VAL A 327 -9.34 -19.15 -17.41
C VAL A 327 -9.42 -20.12 -18.58
N THR A 328 -10.65 -20.40 -19.01
CA THR A 328 -10.94 -21.37 -20.09
C THR A 328 -10.99 -20.71 -21.48
N PRO A 329 -10.85 -21.47 -22.58
CA PRO A 329 -11.07 -20.95 -23.93
C PRO A 329 -12.45 -20.34 -24.14
N ALA A 330 -13.50 -20.90 -23.51
CA ALA A 330 -14.85 -20.33 -23.57
C ALA A 330 -14.92 -18.93 -22.96
N MET A 331 -14.20 -18.68 -21.86
CA MET A 331 -14.11 -17.36 -21.24
C MET A 331 -13.35 -16.37 -22.11
N THR A 332 -12.22 -16.76 -22.69
CA THR A 332 -11.40 -15.88 -23.53
C THR A 332 -12.04 -15.59 -24.91
N ALA A 333 -12.92 -16.46 -25.40
CA ALA A 333 -13.71 -16.20 -26.60
C ALA A 333 -14.70 -15.06 -26.41
N ILE A 334 -15.19 -14.86 -25.18
CA ILE A 334 -16.10 -13.77 -24.83
C ILE A 334 -15.34 -12.51 -24.43
N ASP A 335 -14.33 -12.68 -23.58
CA ASP A 335 -13.47 -11.60 -23.10
C ASP A 335 -11.99 -11.90 -23.38
N PRO A 336 -11.45 -11.43 -24.51
CA PRO A 336 -10.05 -11.66 -24.87
C PRO A 336 -9.05 -11.07 -23.87
N ALA A 337 -9.46 -10.09 -23.04
CA ALA A 337 -8.59 -9.51 -22.01
C ALA A 337 -8.19 -10.55 -20.95
N LEU A 338 -9.04 -11.56 -20.70
CA LEU A 338 -8.74 -12.65 -19.76
C LEU A 338 -7.54 -13.50 -20.19
N ALA A 339 -7.21 -13.55 -21.48
CA ALA A 339 -6.02 -14.26 -21.95
C ALA A 339 -4.73 -13.61 -21.42
N LYS A 340 -4.74 -12.31 -21.15
CA LYS A 340 -3.59 -11.57 -20.62
C LYS A 340 -3.23 -11.98 -19.18
N LEU A 341 -4.15 -12.60 -18.44
CA LEU A 341 -3.91 -13.05 -17.06
C LEU A 341 -2.78 -14.08 -16.99
N LYS A 342 -2.60 -14.92 -18.01
CA LYS A 342 -1.50 -15.87 -18.08
C LYS A 342 -0.14 -15.17 -18.17
N LEU A 343 -0.04 -14.13 -18.99
CA LEU A 343 1.18 -13.31 -19.11
C LEU A 343 1.44 -12.50 -17.83
N LEU A 344 0.38 -12.00 -17.23
CA LEU A 344 0.50 -11.25 -15.97
C LEU A 344 0.98 -12.16 -14.82
N ALA A 345 0.53 -13.41 -14.78
CA ALA A 345 0.93 -14.39 -13.76
C ALA A 345 2.43 -14.76 -13.79
N GLU A 346 3.14 -14.48 -14.89
CA GLU A 346 4.60 -14.64 -14.99
C GLU A 346 5.36 -13.56 -14.22
N ASN A 347 4.67 -12.47 -13.80
CA ASN A 347 5.28 -11.34 -13.11
C ASN A 347 5.07 -11.42 -11.60
N VAL A 348 5.27 -12.58 -11.02
CA VAL A 348 5.23 -12.76 -9.57
C VAL A 348 6.65 -12.83 -8.99
N GLN A 349 6.78 -12.33 -7.76
CA GLN A 349 8.02 -12.35 -6.98
C GLN A 349 7.70 -12.76 -5.54
N TRP A 350 8.73 -12.93 -4.74
CA TRP A 350 8.60 -13.32 -3.35
C TRP A 350 8.90 -12.13 -2.45
N MET A 351 7.99 -11.91 -1.52
CA MET A 351 8.15 -11.02 -0.39
C MET A 351 7.46 -11.71 0.78
N ASN A 352 8.23 -12.27 1.68
CA ASN A 352 7.73 -13.12 2.74
C ASN A 352 8.37 -12.74 4.07
N GLY A 353 7.55 -12.85 5.12
CA GLY A 353 7.94 -12.49 6.46
C GLY A 353 8.73 -13.57 7.18
N ILE A 354 9.69 -13.13 7.98
CA ILE A 354 10.30 -13.91 9.05
C ILE A 354 10.21 -13.11 10.35
N GLN A 355 9.90 -13.78 11.45
CA GLN A 355 9.76 -13.16 12.75
C GLN A 355 10.73 -13.76 13.76
N TYR A 356 11.31 -12.90 14.61
CA TYR A 356 12.15 -13.31 15.73
C TYR A 356 11.50 -12.91 17.04
N TYR A 357 11.28 -13.90 17.91
CA TYR A 357 10.71 -13.73 19.25
C TYR A 357 11.84 -13.66 20.25
N LEU A 358 11.92 -12.52 20.94
CA LEU A 358 13.04 -12.18 21.80
C LEU A 358 12.66 -12.27 23.28
N THR A 359 13.63 -12.62 24.14
CA THR A 359 13.48 -12.65 25.60
C THR A 359 13.51 -11.26 26.23
N LYS A 360 13.84 -10.23 25.44
CA LYS A 360 13.77 -8.82 25.81
C LYS A 360 13.09 -8.02 24.69
N GLU A 361 12.47 -6.92 25.03
CA GLU A 361 12.00 -5.96 24.02
C GLU A 361 13.19 -5.20 23.43
N VAL A 362 13.20 -5.04 22.12
CA VAL A 362 14.19 -4.26 21.36
C VAL A 362 13.44 -3.24 20.53
N GLU A 363 13.46 -2.00 20.95
CA GLU A 363 12.90 -0.87 20.22
C GLU A 363 13.95 -0.31 19.27
N LEU A 364 13.79 -0.53 17.96
CA LEU A 364 14.72 -0.03 16.94
C LEU A 364 14.41 1.41 16.56
N THR A 365 13.14 1.67 16.25
CA THR A 365 12.58 3.00 15.93
C THR A 365 11.07 2.91 16.05
N HIS A 366 10.40 4.04 16.25
CA HIS A 366 8.94 4.07 16.29
C HIS A 366 8.34 4.09 14.88
N GLY A 367 8.58 3.02 14.14
CA GLY A 367 8.11 2.83 12.76
C GLY A 367 8.91 1.77 12.01
N HIS A 368 9.15 2.05 10.76
CA HIS A 368 9.75 1.14 9.79
C HIS A 368 11.28 1.20 9.82
N VAL A 369 11.94 0.07 9.68
CA VAL A 369 13.39 -0.04 9.51
C VAL A 369 13.70 -0.52 8.11
N ILE A 370 14.55 0.19 7.39
CA ILE A 370 15.00 -0.13 6.04
C ILE A 370 16.49 -0.48 6.10
N PHE A 371 16.86 -1.70 5.72
CA PHE A 371 18.26 -2.15 5.64
C PHE A 371 18.77 -1.99 4.21
N ILE A 372 19.32 -0.80 3.92
CA ILE A 372 19.49 -0.32 2.55
C ILE A 372 20.53 -1.08 1.74
N ASP A 373 21.56 -1.66 2.40
CA ASP A 373 22.61 -2.48 1.77
C ASP A 373 22.46 -3.98 2.04
N SER A 374 21.35 -4.38 2.68
CA SER A 374 21.03 -5.79 2.83
C SER A 374 20.91 -6.46 1.45
N PRO A 375 21.70 -7.50 1.16
CA PRO A 375 21.59 -8.20 -0.11
C PRO A 375 20.21 -8.84 -0.32
N TRP A 376 19.50 -9.19 0.75
CA TRP A 376 18.15 -9.76 0.69
C TRP A 376 17.06 -8.69 0.82
N ALA A 377 17.42 -7.39 0.75
CA ALA A 377 16.52 -6.25 0.81
C ALA A 377 15.56 -6.34 2.00
N LEU A 378 16.13 -6.45 3.18
CA LEU A 378 15.38 -6.59 4.41
C LEU A 378 14.71 -5.28 4.80
N THR A 379 13.50 -5.39 5.33
CA THR A 379 12.81 -4.35 6.07
C THR A 379 12.26 -4.92 7.37
N ALA A 380 12.08 -4.10 8.40
CA ALA A 380 11.64 -4.60 9.69
C ALA A 380 10.75 -3.62 10.44
N VAL A 381 10.01 -4.17 11.39
CA VAL A 381 9.30 -3.44 12.43
C VAL A 381 9.59 -4.11 13.77
N SER A 382 9.95 -3.31 14.80
CA SER A 382 9.92 -3.75 16.19
C SER A 382 8.47 -3.72 16.66
N GLN A 383 7.80 -4.87 16.60
CA GLN A 383 6.36 -4.97 16.61
C GLN A 383 5.74 -4.72 18.00
N LYS A 384 6.41 -5.18 19.08
CA LYS A 384 5.83 -5.18 20.44
C LYS A 384 5.47 -3.77 20.93
N GLN A 385 6.26 -2.75 20.61
CA GLN A 385 5.97 -1.37 21.00
C GLN A 385 4.61 -0.86 20.45
N PHE A 386 4.16 -1.41 19.31
CA PHE A 386 2.85 -1.11 18.71
C PHE A 386 1.72 -1.99 19.27
N TRP A 387 2.04 -3.02 20.07
CA TRP A 387 1.09 -3.96 20.65
C TRP A 387 0.97 -3.79 22.17
N PRO A 388 0.49 -2.63 22.68
CA PRO A 388 0.51 -2.32 24.11
C PRO A 388 -0.29 -3.34 24.93
N ASP A 389 -1.42 -3.81 24.41
CA ASP A 389 -2.35 -4.71 25.12
C ASP A 389 -1.97 -6.19 24.96
N ILE A 390 -0.94 -6.52 24.20
CA ILE A 390 -0.47 -7.90 24.03
C ILE A 390 0.57 -8.23 25.10
N ASN A 391 0.18 -9.03 26.07
CA ASN A 391 1.11 -9.59 27.07
C ASN A 391 1.51 -11.01 26.65
N PHE A 392 2.71 -11.14 26.10
CA PHE A 392 3.26 -12.42 25.66
C PHE A 392 3.53 -13.43 26.78
N GLU A 393 3.48 -13.04 28.05
CA GLU A 393 3.53 -14.00 29.18
C GLU A 393 2.40 -15.01 29.14
N ASN A 394 1.27 -14.61 28.52
CA ASN A 394 0.11 -15.47 28.31
C ASN A 394 0.15 -16.24 26.98
N TRP A 395 1.27 -16.22 26.26
CA TRP A 395 1.42 -16.87 24.96
C TRP A 395 2.53 -17.92 25.00
N ALA A 396 2.27 -19.09 24.45
CA ALA A 396 3.21 -20.20 24.36
C ALA A 396 3.87 -20.49 25.73
N GLU A 397 5.18 -20.36 25.82
CA GLU A 397 5.95 -20.62 27.05
C GLU A 397 6.06 -19.39 27.97
N GLY A 398 5.55 -18.23 27.54
CA GLY A 398 5.61 -16.99 28.31
C GLY A 398 6.99 -16.35 28.39
N LYS A 399 7.91 -16.74 27.50
CA LYS A 399 9.31 -16.24 27.52
C LYS A 399 9.51 -15.04 26.61
N THR A 400 8.62 -14.84 25.63
CA THR A 400 8.72 -13.75 24.66
C THR A 400 8.41 -12.40 25.33
N LYS A 401 9.27 -11.40 25.10
CA LYS A 401 9.06 -10.02 25.53
C LYS A 401 9.15 -9.05 24.38
N GLY A 402 9.84 -9.41 23.30
CA GLY A 402 10.02 -8.61 22.10
C GLY A 402 9.72 -9.41 20.84
N LEU A 403 9.34 -8.73 19.78
CA LEU A 403 9.03 -9.31 18.49
C LEU A 403 9.56 -8.41 17.38
N LEU A 404 10.47 -8.95 16.57
CA LEU A 404 10.92 -8.32 15.33
C LEU A 404 10.23 -9.02 14.17
N SER A 405 9.49 -8.27 13.36
CA SER A 405 8.91 -8.73 12.10
C SER A 405 9.73 -8.19 10.94
N ILE A 406 10.23 -9.08 10.10
CA ILE A 406 11.12 -8.76 8.99
C ILE A 406 10.50 -9.27 7.69
N ASP A 407 10.55 -8.49 6.61
CA ASP A 407 10.22 -8.92 5.26
C ASP A 407 11.50 -9.09 4.44
N ILE A 408 11.58 -10.21 3.71
CA ILE A 408 12.63 -10.54 2.76
C ILE A 408 12.10 -10.25 1.35
N SER A 409 12.67 -9.24 0.68
CA SER A 409 12.18 -8.77 -0.63
C SER A 409 13.07 -9.17 -1.81
N GLU A 410 14.28 -9.74 -1.54
CA GLU A 410 15.19 -10.21 -2.58
C GLU A 410 15.63 -11.66 -2.29
N TRP A 411 15.19 -12.57 -3.16
CA TRP A 411 15.41 -14.01 -2.99
C TRP A 411 16.45 -14.59 -3.93
N ASP A 412 16.90 -13.80 -4.91
CA ASP A 412 17.76 -14.24 -6.01
C ASP A 412 19.21 -13.77 -5.91
N LYS A 413 19.53 -12.91 -4.91
CA LYS A 413 20.90 -12.44 -4.65
C LYS A 413 21.58 -13.26 -3.57
N PRO A 414 22.91 -13.51 -3.68
CA PRO A 414 23.67 -14.12 -2.60
C PRO A 414 23.67 -13.24 -1.34
N GLY A 415 23.43 -13.87 -0.19
CA GLY A 415 23.57 -13.26 1.13
C GLY A 415 25.02 -13.20 1.63
N LEU A 416 25.21 -12.93 2.91
CA LEU A 416 26.54 -12.97 3.56
C LEU A 416 27.11 -14.38 3.56
N ASN A 417 26.26 -15.40 3.59
CA ASN A 417 26.61 -16.81 3.49
C ASN A 417 26.97 -17.29 2.07
N GLY A 418 26.92 -16.38 1.08
CA GLY A 418 27.21 -16.67 -0.33
C GLY A 418 26.11 -17.43 -1.08
N LYS A 419 24.97 -17.75 -0.46
CA LYS A 419 23.83 -18.41 -1.08
C LYS A 419 22.70 -17.43 -1.36
N THR A 420 21.91 -17.69 -2.39
CA THR A 420 20.61 -17.00 -2.57
C THR A 420 19.60 -17.55 -1.57
N ALA A 421 18.65 -16.76 -1.14
CA ALA A 421 17.62 -17.22 -0.19
C ALA A 421 16.84 -18.44 -0.71
N ARG A 422 16.61 -18.54 -2.01
CA ARG A 422 15.98 -19.73 -2.64
C ARG A 422 16.79 -21.02 -2.49
N ASN A 423 18.11 -20.91 -2.38
CA ASN A 423 19.02 -22.06 -2.27
C ASN A 423 19.44 -22.35 -0.82
N CYS A 424 18.76 -21.74 0.14
CA CYS A 424 18.93 -21.97 1.56
C CYS A 424 17.83 -22.88 2.10
N THR A 425 18.16 -23.65 3.12
CA THR A 425 17.16 -24.28 3.99
C THR A 425 16.45 -23.21 4.83
N ARG A 426 15.31 -23.53 5.42
CA ARG A 426 14.60 -22.61 6.31
C ARG A 426 15.48 -22.12 7.47
N GLN A 427 16.31 -22.99 8.05
CA GLN A 427 17.26 -22.62 9.10
C GLN A 427 18.33 -21.66 8.57
N GLU A 428 18.93 -21.96 7.42
CA GLU A 428 19.93 -21.07 6.80
C GLU A 428 19.35 -19.70 6.46
N ILE A 429 18.05 -19.62 6.07
CA ILE A 429 17.37 -18.34 5.87
C ILE A 429 17.29 -17.57 7.19
N ALA A 430 16.89 -18.23 8.27
CA ALA A 430 16.80 -17.59 9.58
C ALA A 430 18.16 -17.11 10.09
N ASP A 431 19.18 -17.92 9.95
CA ASP A 431 20.54 -17.58 10.38
C ASP A 431 21.11 -16.41 9.57
N GLU A 432 20.90 -16.40 8.27
CA GLU A 432 21.37 -15.35 7.38
C GLU A 432 20.68 -14.01 7.63
N VAL A 433 19.35 -14.00 7.76
CA VAL A 433 18.61 -12.78 8.10
C VAL A 433 19.09 -12.23 9.45
N TRP A 434 19.24 -13.08 10.45
CA TRP A 434 19.75 -12.68 11.76
C TRP A 434 21.17 -12.10 11.68
N ALA A 435 22.04 -12.67 10.86
CA ALA A 435 23.39 -12.16 10.63
C ALA A 435 23.38 -10.77 9.98
N GLN A 436 22.52 -10.57 8.98
CA GLN A 436 22.36 -9.27 8.32
C GLN A 436 21.80 -8.20 9.30
N LEU A 437 20.82 -8.56 10.14
CA LEU A 437 20.29 -7.67 11.16
C LEU A 437 21.36 -7.26 12.18
N LYS A 438 22.13 -8.23 12.70
CA LYS A 438 23.23 -7.94 13.64
C LYS A 438 24.28 -7.02 13.01
N ARG A 439 24.66 -7.26 11.77
CA ARG A 439 25.65 -6.43 11.08
C ARG A 439 25.17 -4.98 10.86
N SER A 440 23.86 -4.79 10.71
CA SER A 440 23.27 -3.46 10.51
C SER A 440 22.99 -2.70 11.82
N LEU A 441 22.74 -3.43 12.92
CA LEU A 441 22.25 -2.84 14.16
C LEU A 441 23.27 -2.84 15.30
N ASN A 442 24.22 -3.78 15.29
CA ASN A 442 25.30 -3.82 16.28
C ASN A 442 26.49 -2.99 15.78
N VAL A 443 26.39 -1.67 15.93
CA VAL A 443 27.33 -0.68 15.41
C VAL A 443 27.80 0.25 16.52
N ASP A 444 28.91 0.97 16.33
CA ASP A 444 29.48 1.93 17.27
C ASP A 444 29.80 1.35 18.66
N GLY A 445 30.10 0.03 18.72
CA GLY A 445 30.38 -0.65 19.97
C GLY A 445 29.17 -1.05 20.80
N GLU A 446 27.96 -0.74 20.31
CA GLU A 446 26.71 -1.18 20.94
C GLU A 446 26.26 -2.54 20.40
N THR A 447 25.73 -3.38 21.29
CA THR A 447 25.16 -4.69 20.94
C THR A 447 23.66 -4.67 21.16
N VAL A 448 22.92 -4.33 20.10
CA VAL A 448 21.46 -4.26 20.10
C VAL A 448 20.85 -5.67 20.08
N LEU A 449 21.37 -6.53 19.20
CA LEU A 449 20.89 -7.91 19.02
C LEU A 449 21.96 -8.92 19.46
N ARG A 450 21.56 -9.84 20.34
CA ARG A 450 22.39 -10.94 20.84
C ARG A 450 21.74 -12.28 20.54
N ASP A 451 22.56 -13.29 20.29
CA ASP A 451 22.06 -14.63 19.96
C ASP A 451 21.28 -15.26 21.13
N GLU A 452 21.71 -15.01 22.38
CA GLU A 452 21.01 -15.44 23.58
C GLU A 452 19.65 -14.82 23.82
N ASP A 453 19.36 -13.68 23.20
CA ASP A 453 18.05 -13.01 23.28
C ASP A 453 17.04 -13.62 22.31
N MET A 454 17.48 -14.34 21.28
CA MET A 454 16.60 -15.02 20.33
C MET A 454 16.05 -16.31 20.95
N HIS A 455 14.76 -16.25 21.29
CA HIS A 455 14.06 -17.40 21.88
C HIS A 455 13.51 -18.35 20.82
N TYR A 456 12.95 -17.79 19.73
CA TYR A 456 12.34 -18.54 18.67
C TYR A 456 12.33 -17.72 17.37
N TRP A 457 12.18 -18.38 16.23
CA TRP A 457 11.93 -17.71 14.95
C TRP A 457 10.83 -18.43 14.16
N PHE A 458 10.18 -17.68 13.29
CA PHE A 458 9.09 -18.17 12.43
C PHE A 458 9.29 -17.62 11.03
N LEU A 459 9.54 -18.49 10.07
CA LEU A 459 9.50 -18.14 8.66
C LEU A 459 8.12 -18.51 8.11
N ASP A 460 7.59 -17.68 7.23
CA ASP A 460 6.34 -17.93 6.52
C ASP A 460 6.23 -19.39 6.04
N PRO A 461 5.17 -20.13 6.41
CA PRO A 461 5.00 -21.53 6.03
C PRO A 461 4.75 -21.75 4.53
N ASP A 462 4.44 -20.69 3.77
CA ASP A 462 4.27 -20.77 2.32
C ASP A 462 5.63 -20.86 1.56
N ILE A 463 6.73 -20.64 2.27
CA ILE A 463 8.08 -20.97 1.81
C ILE A 463 8.35 -22.44 2.13
N VAL A 464 8.26 -23.29 1.11
CA VAL A 464 8.39 -24.75 1.23
C VAL A 464 9.54 -25.28 0.38
N ALA A 465 10.00 -26.52 0.66
CA ALA A 465 10.93 -27.19 -0.23
C ALA A 465 10.31 -27.38 -1.61
N ASP A 466 11.08 -27.12 -2.66
CA ASP A 466 10.65 -27.33 -4.03
C ASP A 466 10.46 -28.84 -4.28
N PRO A 467 9.28 -29.29 -4.71
CA PRO A 467 9.03 -30.71 -4.94
C PRO A 467 9.93 -31.36 -6.02
N GLU A 468 10.34 -30.56 -7.02
CA GLU A 468 11.19 -31.02 -8.11
C GLU A 468 12.69 -30.90 -7.77
N HIS A 469 13.03 -29.96 -6.89
CA HIS A 469 14.40 -29.65 -6.49
C HIS A 469 14.47 -29.45 -4.97
N PRO A 470 14.49 -30.53 -4.16
CA PRO A 470 14.37 -30.46 -2.69
C PRO A 470 15.48 -29.64 -1.98
N SER A 471 16.57 -29.33 -2.66
CA SER A 471 17.62 -28.44 -2.16
C SER A 471 17.30 -26.94 -2.32
N ARG A 472 16.16 -26.60 -2.89
CA ARG A 472 15.69 -25.24 -3.12
C ARG A 472 14.37 -25.02 -2.40
N MET A 473 14.08 -23.74 -2.09
CA MET A 473 12.77 -23.33 -1.64
C MET A 473 11.92 -22.89 -2.83
N THR A 474 10.60 -23.03 -2.68
CA THR A 474 9.59 -22.42 -3.53
C THR A 474 8.58 -21.67 -2.68
N ASN A 475 7.89 -20.70 -3.28
CA ASN A 475 6.84 -19.94 -2.62
C ASN A 475 5.48 -20.31 -3.22
N VAL A 476 4.58 -20.84 -2.42
CA VAL A 476 3.25 -21.25 -2.87
C VAL A 476 2.24 -20.09 -2.88
N GLU A 477 2.61 -18.92 -2.32
CA GLU A 477 1.80 -17.69 -2.34
C GLU A 477 2.65 -16.46 -2.74
N PRO A 478 3.18 -16.41 -3.98
CA PRO A 478 3.96 -15.26 -4.45
C PRO A 478 3.11 -14.02 -4.60
N LEU A 479 3.75 -12.85 -4.76
CA LEU A 479 3.12 -11.56 -4.98
C LEU A 479 3.31 -11.07 -6.40
N LEU A 480 2.29 -10.44 -6.98
CA LEU A 480 2.40 -9.75 -8.25
C LEU A 480 3.29 -8.51 -8.09
N VAL A 481 4.24 -8.30 -9.02
CA VAL A 481 5.08 -7.11 -9.05
C VAL A 481 4.84 -6.29 -10.31
N ASN A 482 4.97 -4.97 -10.19
CA ASN A 482 4.72 -4.04 -11.27
C ASN A 482 6.01 -3.78 -12.06
N ARG A 483 6.23 -4.62 -13.06
CA ARG A 483 7.29 -4.41 -14.05
C ARG A 483 6.80 -3.51 -15.17
N ILE A 484 7.73 -3.02 -15.96
CA ILE A 484 7.46 -2.31 -17.21
C ILE A 484 6.43 -3.10 -18.05
N ASN A 485 5.41 -2.43 -18.57
CA ASN A 485 4.34 -2.99 -19.40
C ASN A 485 3.36 -3.96 -18.71
N THR A 486 3.42 -4.14 -17.38
CA THR A 486 2.49 -5.05 -16.69
C THR A 486 1.14 -4.42 -16.39
N TRP A 487 1.07 -3.10 -16.18
CA TRP A 487 -0.19 -2.42 -15.92
C TRP A 487 -1.21 -2.59 -17.04
N ARG A 488 -0.77 -2.52 -18.29
CA ARG A 488 -1.64 -2.72 -19.45
C ARG A 488 -2.13 -4.17 -19.63
N LEU A 489 -1.53 -5.14 -18.93
CA LEU A 489 -2.02 -6.52 -18.85
C LEU A 489 -3.12 -6.69 -17.80
N ARG A 490 -3.23 -5.80 -16.83
CA ARG A 490 -4.23 -5.85 -15.76
C ARG A 490 -5.64 -5.67 -16.32
N PRO A 491 -6.59 -6.55 -15.96
CA PRO A 491 -7.99 -6.42 -16.38
C PRO A 491 -8.73 -5.36 -15.56
N ASN A 492 -9.86 -4.93 -16.07
CA ASN A 492 -10.87 -4.22 -15.26
C ASN A 492 -11.60 -5.21 -14.33
N ALA A 493 -12.21 -4.71 -13.27
CA ALA A 493 -13.02 -5.53 -12.36
C ALA A 493 -14.25 -6.16 -13.06
N ALA A 494 -14.87 -5.44 -13.99
CA ALA A 494 -15.97 -5.96 -14.79
C ALA A 494 -15.45 -6.61 -16.08
N THR A 495 -15.72 -7.89 -16.27
CA THR A 495 -15.40 -8.61 -17.52
C THR A 495 -16.50 -8.46 -18.56
N LEU A 496 -16.29 -8.90 -19.81
CA LEU A 496 -17.34 -8.98 -20.81
C LEU A 496 -18.32 -10.13 -20.56
N ILE A 497 -17.98 -11.10 -19.71
CA ILE A 497 -18.88 -12.16 -19.27
C ILE A 497 -19.92 -11.54 -18.33
N GLN A 498 -21.20 -11.70 -18.65
CA GLN A 498 -22.29 -10.91 -18.05
C GLN A 498 -22.34 -10.92 -16.52
N ASN A 499 -22.06 -12.05 -15.88
CA ASN A 499 -22.19 -12.26 -14.45
C ASN A 499 -20.86 -12.60 -13.76
N PHE A 500 -19.74 -12.29 -14.40
CA PHE A 500 -18.39 -12.57 -13.87
C PHE A 500 -17.60 -11.30 -13.65
N PHE A 501 -17.03 -11.17 -12.46
CA PHE A 501 -16.24 -10.03 -12.02
C PHE A 501 -14.94 -10.49 -11.39
N LEU A 502 -13.94 -9.62 -11.41
CA LEU A 502 -12.62 -9.86 -10.86
C LEU A 502 -12.38 -8.89 -9.70
N ALA A 503 -11.89 -9.42 -8.60
CA ALA A 503 -11.39 -8.66 -7.47
C ALA A 503 -10.03 -9.27 -7.08
N SER A 504 -9.14 -8.55 -6.63
CA SER A 504 -7.80 -8.84 -6.10
C SER A 504 -6.83 -7.76 -6.56
N ASP A 505 -5.62 -7.82 -6.07
CA ASP A 505 -4.55 -6.87 -6.30
C ASP A 505 -4.00 -6.82 -7.74
N TYR A 506 -4.37 -7.76 -8.60
CA TYR A 506 -4.00 -7.76 -10.02
C TYR A 506 -4.98 -6.98 -10.93
N VAL A 507 -6.14 -6.60 -10.43
CA VAL A 507 -7.11 -5.77 -11.15
C VAL A 507 -6.60 -4.33 -11.23
N ARG A 508 -6.96 -3.60 -12.29
CA ARG A 508 -6.63 -2.18 -12.40
C ARG A 508 -7.28 -1.38 -11.29
N THR A 509 -6.44 -0.70 -10.52
CA THR A 509 -6.82 0.18 -9.42
C THR A 509 -5.97 1.45 -9.47
N TYR A 510 -6.28 2.42 -8.65
CA TYR A 510 -5.46 3.62 -8.56
C TYR A 510 -4.12 3.35 -7.87
N THR A 511 -4.11 2.46 -6.86
CA THR A 511 -2.90 2.13 -6.12
C THR A 511 -1.96 1.22 -6.91
N ASP A 512 -2.49 0.33 -7.75
CA ASP A 512 -1.76 -0.60 -8.63
C ASP A 512 -0.68 -1.48 -7.95
N LEU A 513 -0.77 -1.70 -6.66
CA LEU A 513 0.16 -2.54 -5.91
C LEU A 513 -0.49 -3.83 -5.43
N ALA A 514 0.32 -4.86 -5.20
CA ALA A 514 -0.08 -6.08 -4.50
C ALA A 514 -0.32 -5.79 -3.01
N THR A 515 -1.37 -5.06 -2.70
CA THR A 515 -1.67 -4.52 -1.37
C THR A 515 -3.11 -4.78 -0.96
N MET A 516 -3.35 -4.64 0.34
CA MET A 516 -4.70 -4.69 0.91
C MET A 516 -5.60 -3.57 0.37
N GLU A 517 -5.02 -2.41 0.09
CA GLU A 517 -5.71 -1.26 -0.49
C GLU A 517 -6.18 -1.56 -1.91
N GLY A 518 -5.28 -2.03 -2.80
CA GLY A 518 -5.63 -2.42 -4.16
C GLY A 518 -6.66 -3.55 -4.18
N ALA A 519 -6.55 -4.53 -3.27
CA ALA A 519 -7.52 -5.61 -3.14
C ALA A 519 -8.91 -5.11 -2.74
N ASN A 520 -9.01 -4.15 -1.80
CA ASN A 520 -10.27 -3.56 -1.38
C ASN A 520 -10.89 -2.69 -2.49
N GLU A 521 -10.10 -1.85 -3.14
CA GLU A 521 -10.55 -1.03 -4.27
C GLU A 521 -11.09 -1.91 -5.42
N ALA A 522 -10.37 -2.96 -5.80
CA ALA A 522 -10.79 -3.91 -6.84
C ALA A 522 -12.14 -4.57 -6.50
N ALA A 523 -12.33 -4.94 -5.24
CA ALA A 523 -13.60 -5.50 -4.74
C ALA A 523 -14.75 -4.49 -4.87
N ARG A 524 -14.55 -3.23 -4.48
CA ARG A 524 -15.56 -2.16 -4.62
C ARG A 524 -15.91 -1.92 -6.09
N ARG A 525 -14.92 -1.96 -6.99
CA ARG A 525 -15.15 -1.85 -8.44
C ARG A 525 -15.98 -3.03 -8.97
N ALA A 526 -15.71 -4.26 -8.52
CA ALA A 526 -16.48 -5.45 -8.87
C ALA A 526 -17.93 -5.34 -8.39
N VAL A 527 -18.14 -4.92 -7.15
CA VAL A 527 -19.48 -4.70 -6.58
C VAL A 527 -20.22 -3.61 -7.35
N ASN A 528 -19.60 -2.49 -7.67
CA ASN A 528 -20.21 -1.44 -8.50
C ASN A 528 -20.61 -1.97 -9.88
N GLY A 529 -19.86 -2.88 -10.46
CA GLY A 529 -20.19 -3.60 -11.69
C GLY A 529 -21.45 -4.46 -11.53
N ILE A 530 -21.57 -5.20 -10.43
CA ILE A 530 -22.76 -6.00 -10.08
C ILE A 530 -23.98 -5.11 -9.89
N LEU A 531 -23.87 -4.03 -9.10
CA LEU A 531 -24.98 -3.09 -8.87
C LEU A 531 -25.53 -2.53 -10.19
N ARG A 532 -24.62 -2.16 -11.10
CA ARG A 532 -25.00 -1.65 -12.43
C ARG A 532 -25.73 -2.69 -13.26
N ARG A 533 -25.17 -3.91 -13.37
CA ARG A 533 -25.75 -4.97 -14.23
C ARG A 533 -27.00 -5.62 -13.63
N SER A 534 -27.12 -5.63 -12.32
CA SER A 534 -28.28 -6.18 -11.62
C SER A 534 -29.48 -5.21 -11.61
N GLY A 535 -29.26 -3.93 -11.97
CA GLY A 535 -30.28 -2.88 -11.86
C GLY A 535 -30.61 -2.56 -10.41
N SER A 536 -29.64 -2.70 -9.48
CA SER A 536 -29.85 -2.36 -8.07
C SER A 536 -29.81 -0.85 -7.86
N ASP A 537 -30.75 -0.33 -7.08
CA ASP A 537 -30.82 1.07 -6.66
C ASP A 537 -29.93 1.36 -5.41
N ALA A 538 -29.23 0.37 -4.90
CA ALA A 538 -28.33 0.56 -3.77
C ALA A 538 -27.20 1.53 -4.12
N GLU A 539 -26.77 2.31 -3.12
CA GLU A 539 -25.67 3.26 -3.26
C GLU A 539 -24.39 2.56 -3.73
N ARG A 540 -23.69 3.18 -4.66
CA ARG A 540 -22.42 2.67 -5.15
C ARG A 540 -21.33 2.77 -4.09
N CYS A 541 -20.40 1.82 -4.13
CA CYS A 541 -19.22 1.87 -3.32
C CYS A 541 -18.38 3.08 -3.71
N LYS A 542 -17.87 3.81 -2.73
CA LYS A 542 -16.95 4.92 -2.95
C LYS A 542 -15.62 4.40 -3.47
N ILE A 543 -15.09 5.07 -4.49
CA ILE A 543 -13.76 4.84 -5.05
C ILE A 543 -13.00 6.17 -4.93
N TRP A 544 -11.84 6.13 -4.31
CA TRP A 544 -10.95 7.29 -4.17
C TRP A 544 -9.76 7.15 -5.09
N ASP A 545 -9.43 8.23 -5.79
CA ASP A 545 -8.18 8.34 -6.53
C ASP A 545 -7.01 8.61 -5.56
N LEU A 546 -5.78 8.43 -6.06
CA LEU A 546 -4.59 8.89 -5.36
C LEU A 546 -4.68 10.41 -5.17
N HIS A 547 -4.17 10.89 -4.03
CA HIS A 547 -4.19 12.31 -3.75
C HIS A 547 -3.21 13.04 -4.66
N GLU A 548 -3.70 14.02 -5.39
CA GLU A 548 -2.89 14.91 -6.21
C GLU A 548 -3.16 16.36 -5.80
N PRO A 549 -2.12 17.16 -5.44
CA PRO A 549 -2.33 18.53 -5.03
C PRO A 549 -3.01 19.37 -6.10
N ASP A 550 -4.09 20.07 -5.74
CA ASP A 550 -4.83 20.92 -6.68
C ASP A 550 -3.99 22.03 -7.29
N ILE A 551 -3.01 22.54 -6.53
CA ILE A 551 -2.07 23.55 -7.00
C ILE A 551 -1.27 23.09 -8.23
N LEU A 552 -1.06 21.79 -8.44
CA LEU A 552 -0.36 21.23 -9.61
C LEU A 552 -1.31 20.92 -10.77
N ARG A 553 -2.61 21.08 -10.60
CA ARG A 553 -3.62 20.79 -11.63
C ARG A 553 -3.41 21.56 -12.95
N PRO A 554 -3.08 22.86 -12.93
CA PRO A 554 -2.79 23.59 -14.18
C PRO A 554 -1.59 23.04 -14.95
N LEU A 555 -0.55 22.58 -14.24
CA LEU A 555 0.64 21.98 -14.86
C LEU A 555 0.31 20.63 -15.51
N ARG A 556 -0.48 19.81 -14.83
CA ARG A 556 -0.97 18.56 -15.40
C ARG A 556 -1.87 18.77 -16.61
N ALA A 557 -2.72 19.79 -16.59
CA ALA A 557 -3.56 20.15 -17.73
C ALA A 557 -2.72 20.65 -18.93
N TYR A 558 -1.68 21.40 -18.66
CA TYR A 558 -0.72 21.81 -19.69
C TYR A 558 0.01 20.60 -20.29
N ASP A 559 0.51 19.69 -19.44
CA ASP A 559 1.16 18.47 -19.91
C ASP A 559 0.21 17.57 -20.69
N TYR A 560 -1.06 17.51 -20.31
CA TYR A 560 -2.10 16.78 -21.05
C TYR A 560 -2.22 17.31 -22.49
N ALA A 561 -2.26 18.64 -22.67
CA ALA A 561 -2.32 19.24 -24.00
C ALA A 561 -1.06 18.90 -24.83
N ARG A 562 0.13 18.92 -24.20
CA ARG A 562 1.38 18.49 -24.85
C ARG A 562 1.35 17.02 -25.23
N TYR A 563 0.92 16.15 -24.31
CA TYR A 563 0.80 14.71 -24.58
C TYR A 563 -0.15 14.43 -25.75
N GLN A 564 -1.31 15.10 -25.81
CA GLN A 564 -2.26 14.97 -26.91
C GLN A 564 -1.66 15.45 -28.26
N ALA A 565 -0.74 16.41 -28.22
CA ALA A 565 -0.01 16.88 -29.38
C ALA A 565 1.21 16.00 -29.75
N GLY A 566 1.46 14.90 -29.03
CA GLY A 566 2.63 14.04 -29.23
C GLY A 566 3.95 14.67 -28.79
N LEU A 567 3.89 15.70 -27.93
CA LEU A 567 5.08 16.39 -27.43
C LEU A 567 5.55 15.78 -26.11
N PRO A 568 6.86 15.75 -25.84
CA PRO A 568 7.41 15.31 -24.56
C PRO A 568 7.00 16.25 -23.43
N TRP A 569 7.17 15.80 -22.17
CA TRP A 569 7.05 16.67 -21.01
C TRP A 569 8.01 17.87 -21.14
N ASP A 570 7.63 19.03 -20.59
CA ASP A 570 8.39 20.27 -20.80
C ASP A 570 9.56 20.38 -19.81
N GLU A 571 10.78 20.14 -20.29
CA GLU A 571 12.01 20.16 -19.48
C GLU A 571 12.29 21.51 -18.80
N ARG A 572 11.73 22.62 -19.30
CA ARG A 572 11.87 23.95 -18.68
C ARG A 572 11.36 23.99 -17.24
N PHE A 573 10.42 23.12 -16.88
CA PHE A 573 9.96 23.01 -15.49
C PHE A 573 11.01 22.38 -14.58
N SER A 574 11.84 21.47 -15.05
CA SER A 574 13.00 20.96 -14.31
C SER A 574 14.03 22.06 -14.06
N GLU A 575 14.35 22.84 -15.09
CA GLU A 575 15.31 23.95 -14.99
C GLU A 575 14.88 24.97 -13.94
N ALA A 576 13.59 25.28 -13.87
CA ALA A 576 13.03 26.20 -12.90
C ALA A 576 13.15 25.68 -11.44
N VAL A 577 12.89 24.38 -11.21
CA VAL A 577 13.06 23.75 -9.88
C VAL A 577 14.53 23.74 -9.48
N GLN A 578 15.43 23.39 -10.40
CA GLN A 578 16.87 23.39 -10.17
C GLN A 578 17.39 24.79 -9.83
N ALA A 579 16.95 25.81 -10.57
CA ALA A 579 17.32 27.21 -10.28
C ALA A 579 16.85 27.64 -8.88
N SER A 580 15.65 27.26 -8.47
CA SER A 580 15.10 27.56 -7.14
C SER A 580 15.90 26.89 -6.02
N LEU A 581 16.28 25.62 -6.20
CA LEU A 581 17.09 24.88 -5.23
C LEU A 581 18.51 25.45 -5.09
N ARG A 582 19.15 25.84 -6.20
CA ARG A 582 20.47 26.49 -6.17
C ARG A 582 20.42 27.85 -5.48
N SER A 583 19.41 28.66 -5.74
CA SER A 583 19.22 29.95 -5.07
C SER A 583 19.03 29.78 -3.55
N ALA A 584 18.33 28.75 -3.10
CA ALA A 584 18.18 28.45 -1.69
C ALA A 584 19.53 28.03 -1.04
N GLN A 585 20.38 27.29 -1.76
CA GLN A 585 21.70 26.88 -1.29
C GLN A 585 22.63 28.09 -1.13
N ASP A 586 22.64 28.99 -2.11
CA ASP A 586 23.49 30.20 -2.09
C ASP A 586 23.14 31.12 -0.90
N THR A 587 21.87 31.21 -0.52
CA THR A 587 21.40 31.98 0.62
C THR A 587 21.81 31.38 1.96
N THR A 588 21.97 30.07 2.05
CA THR A 588 22.44 29.40 3.27
C THR A 588 23.95 29.35 3.39
N GLY A 589 24.70 29.48 2.28
CA GLY A 589 26.17 29.48 2.22
C GLY A 589 26.84 30.79 2.60
N THR A 590 26.12 31.92 2.68
CA THR A 590 26.68 33.26 2.95
C THR A 590 26.77 33.65 4.41
N THR A 591 26.42 32.82 5.36
CA THR A 591 26.62 33.10 6.79
C THR A 591 27.81 32.29 7.33
N GLY A 592 29.00 32.85 7.19
CA GLY A 592 30.10 32.80 8.15
C GLY A 592 30.83 31.47 8.28
N GLY A 593 32.07 31.44 7.77
CA GLY A 593 33.10 30.55 8.24
C GLY A 593 33.23 30.66 9.78
N GLY A 594 32.80 29.63 10.46
CA GLY A 594 32.99 29.41 11.87
C GLY A 594 32.93 27.91 12.07
N GLU A 595 34.09 27.35 12.43
CA GLU A 595 34.17 25.99 12.96
C GLU A 595 33.26 25.89 14.20
N GLY A 596 32.03 25.45 14.01
CA GLY A 596 31.13 25.07 15.07
C GLY A 596 31.22 23.55 15.27
N PRO A 597 31.30 23.04 16.48
CA PRO A 597 31.51 21.62 16.75
C PRO A 597 30.25 20.84 16.41
N LEU A 598 30.28 20.10 15.33
CA LEU A 598 29.44 18.93 15.12
C LEU A 598 30.02 17.80 16.00
N ALA A 599 30.02 18.03 17.30
CA ALA A 599 30.37 17.04 18.28
C ALA A 599 29.11 16.22 18.61
N ALA A 600 29.24 14.92 18.39
CA ALA A 600 28.58 13.84 19.07
C ALA A 600 27.06 14.06 19.33
N VAL A 601 26.23 13.65 18.38
CA VAL A 601 24.88 13.23 18.73
C VAL A 601 24.93 11.74 19.00
N GLY A 602 25.18 11.40 20.25
CA GLY A 602 24.92 10.09 20.80
C GLY A 602 23.40 9.82 20.81
N PRO A 603 22.97 8.57 20.97
CA PRO A 603 21.59 8.18 20.85
C PRO A 603 20.72 8.75 21.97
N ALA A 604 20.07 9.87 21.74
CA ALA A 604 18.96 10.34 22.57
C ALA A 604 17.66 9.69 22.07
N ALA A 605 17.57 8.37 22.22
CA ALA A 605 16.44 7.60 21.71
C ALA A 605 15.17 7.65 22.60
N ASN A 606 15.20 8.26 23.79
CA ASN A 606 14.17 7.99 24.81
C ASN A 606 13.32 9.16 25.29
N GLU A 607 13.30 10.32 24.64
CA GLU A 607 12.42 11.43 25.08
C GLU A 607 11.12 11.64 24.27
N TYR A 608 10.84 10.81 23.28
CA TYR A 608 9.68 11.01 22.38
C TYR A 608 8.38 10.32 22.80
N SER A 609 8.33 9.64 23.94
CA SER A 609 7.18 8.81 24.35
C SER A 609 6.17 9.50 25.28
N LYS A 610 6.01 10.83 25.24
CA LYS A 610 4.90 11.49 25.97
C LYS A 610 3.92 12.15 25.01
N PRO A 611 2.63 11.73 24.99
CA PRO A 611 1.58 12.43 24.26
C PRO A 611 1.16 13.68 25.04
N GLY A 612 1.12 14.82 24.38
CA GLY A 612 0.48 16.03 24.88
C GLY A 612 1.35 17.29 24.93
N GLY A 613 1.54 17.89 23.78
CA GLY A 613 1.92 19.30 23.67
C GLY A 613 1.19 19.91 22.50
N VAL A 614 0.18 20.72 22.78
CA VAL A 614 -0.50 21.53 21.76
C VAL A 614 0.48 22.62 21.32
N VAL A 615 0.84 22.61 20.03
CA VAL A 615 1.63 23.68 19.41
C VAL A 615 0.68 24.51 18.55
N GLU A 616 0.69 25.84 18.76
CA GLU A 616 -0.11 26.80 17.99
C GLU A 616 0.28 26.74 16.49
N GLU A 617 -0.68 26.46 15.63
CA GLU A 617 -0.57 26.23 14.19
C GLU A 617 0.01 27.36 13.31
N PRO A 618 0.03 28.65 13.67
CA PRO A 618 0.44 29.72 12.77
C PRO A 618 1.92 29.70 12.36
N ALA A 619 2.82 29.31 13.26
CA ALA A 619 4.26 29.46 13.05
C ALA A 619 4.87 28.48 12.03
N VAL A 620 4.28 27.28 11.88
CA VAL A 620 4.77 26.25 10.95
C VAL A 620 4.29 26.55 9.53
N ALA A 621 3.06 27.04 9.40
CA ALA A 621 2.50 27.46 8.10
C ALA A 621 3.27 28.66 7.52
N ASP A 622 3.72 29.59 8.37
CA ASP A 622 4.49 30.76 7.95
C ASP A 622 5.93 30.38 7.54
N ALA A 623 6.56 29.43 8.21
CA ALA A 623 7.88 28.93 7.81
C ALA A 623 7.86 28.20 6.44
N LEU A 624 6.78 27.48 6.15
CA LEU A 624 6.60 26.81 4.85
C LEU A 624 6.30 27.78 3.71
N ARG A 625 5.57 28.86 3.99
CA ARG A 625 5.34 29.96 3.04
C ARG A 625 6.64 30.67 2.67
N MET A 626 7.64 30.68 3.56
CA MET A 626 8.98 31.22 3.28
C MET A 626 9.83 30.33 2.38
N VAL A 627 9.63 29.01 2.43
CA VAL A 627 10.44 28.04 1.62
C VAL A 627 9.88 27.88 0.20
N CYS A 628 8.57 28.04 0.02
CA CYS A 628 7.94 28.05 -1.30
C CYS A 628 6.61 28.82 -1.22
N PRO A 629 6.63 30.15 -1.28
CA PRO A 629 5.40 30.93 -1.25
C PRO A 629 4.55 30.54 -2.46
N PRO A 630 3.24 30.32 -2.26
CA PRO A 630 2.31 30.03 -3.36
C PRO A 630 2.39 31.05 -4.50
N GLU A 631 2.68 32.31 -4.15
CA GLU A 631 2.84 33.44 -5.07
C GLU A 631 4.06 33.24 -5.99
N ALA A 632 5.20 32.78 -5.49
CA ALA A 632 6.38 32.48 -6.32
C ALA A 632 6.13 31.34 -7.29
N LEU A 633 5.33 30.35 -6.90
CA LEU A 633 4.91 29.27 -7.78
C LEU A 633 3.91 29.79 -8.84
N TYR A 634 3.02 30.71 -8.49
CA TYR A 634 2.11 31.38 -9.42
C TYR A 634 2.85 32.28 -10.39
N ASP A 635 3.82 33.07 -9.94
CA ASP A 635 4.64 33.94 -10.78
C ASP A 635 5.52 33.11 -11.73
N LEU A 636 6.05 31.99 -11.26
CA LEU A 636 6.79 31.03 -12.09
C LEU A 636 5.87 30.44 -13.15
N MET A 637 4.67 30.01 -12.81
CA MET A 637 3.68 29.46 -13.74
C MET A 637 3.24 30.51 -14.77
N ALA A 638 2.96 31.73 -14.35
CA ALA A 638 2.55 32.83 -15.21
C ALA A 638 3.65 33.24 -16.21
N SER A 639 4.92 33.12 -15.82
CA SER A 639 6.06 33.43 -16.69
C SER A 639 6.35 32.38 -17.77
N TYR A 640 5.97 31.10 -17.53
CA TYR A 640 6.29 29.99 -18.41
C TYR A 640 5.15 29.50 -19.30
N VAL A 641 3.91 29.90 -19.05
CA VAL A 641 2.72 29.46 -19.82
C VAL A 641 1.95 30.67 -20.39
N PRO A 642 2.44 31.28 -21.48
CA PRO A 642 1.72 32.37 -22.13
C PRO A 642 0.39 31.84 -22.70
N GLY A 643 -0.74 32.40 -22.25
CA GLY A 643 -2.06 32.12 -22.80
C GLY A 643 -2.90 31.09 -22.05
N VAL A 644 -2.48 30.64 -20.88
CA VAL A 644 -3.35 29.90 -19.98
C VAL A 644 -3.93 30.89 -18.95
N ASP A 645 -5.23 31.17 -19.07
CA ASP A 645 -5.95 31.87 -18.02
C ASP A 645 -5.91 30.99 -16.75
N VAL A 646 -5.12 31.39 -15.77
CA VAL A 646 -5.07 30.74 -14.47
C VAL A 646 -6.35 31.15 -13.72
N PRO A 647 -7.24 30.21 -13.35
CA PRO A 647 -8.44 30.58 -12.61
C PRO A 647 -8.05 31.18 -11.26
N ILE A 648 -8.56 32.35 -10.96
CA ILE A 648 -8.38 33.04 -9.68
C ILE A 648 -9.02 32.16 -8.58
N PRO A 649 -8.36 31.95 -7.43
CA PRO A 649 -8.97 31.24 -6.31
C PRO A 649 -10.24 31.96 -5.84
N GLY A 650 -11.39 31.33 -5.97
CA GLY A 650 -12.71 31.88 -5.62
C GLY A 650 -13.86 31.43 -6.54
N ALA A 651 -13.60 30.74 -7.62
CA ALA A 651 -14.63 30.28 -8.55
C ALA A 651 -15.14 28.85 -8.22
N GLU A 652 -15.51 28.62 -6.97
CA GLU A 652 -15.98 27.31 -6.46
C GLU A 652 -17.34 26.85 -7.02
N GLN A 653 -18.03 27.63 -7.84
CA GLN A 653 -19.39 27.29 -8.28
C GLN A 653 -19.49 26.57 -9.62
N ALA A 654 -18.40 26.41 -10.37
CA ALA A 654 -18.41 25.69 -11.64
C ALA A 654 -17.94 24.23 -11.54
N GLU A 655 -17.36 23.82 -10.41
CA GLU A 655 -16.75 22.51 -10.25
C GLU A 655 -17.73 21.37 -9.92
N THR A 656 -18.84 21.64 -9.26
CA THR A 656 -19.81 20.61 -8.86
C THR A 656 -20.51 19.96 -10.08
N ALA A 657 -20.66 20.66 -11.17
CA ALA A 657 -21.27 20.10 -12.38
C ALA A 657 -20.29 19.27 -13.23
N ALA A 658 -19.00 19.56 -13.19
CA ALA A 658 -17.97 18.82 -13.92
C ALA A 658 -17.56 17.52 -13.20
N LEU A 659 -17.55 17.52 -11.87
CA LEU A 659 -17.24 16.35 -11.05
C LEU A 659 -18.32 15.26 -11.13
N ASP A 660 -19.59 15.62 -11.30
CA ASP A 660 -20.68 14.67 -11.49
C ASP A 660 -20.61 13.94 -12.85
N VAL A 661 -20.01 14.55 -13.87
CA VAL A 661 -19.83 13.92 -15.19
C VAL A 661 -18.58 13.02 -15.20
N VAL A 662 -17.51 13.37 -14.50
CA VAL A 662 -16.28 12.59 -14.44
C VAL A 662 -16.37 11.47 -13.40
N GLY A 663 -17.10 11.67 -12.31
CA GLY A 663 -17.30 10.64 -11.27
C GLY A 663 -18.10 9.42 -11.74
N ASN A 664 -18.90 9.56 -12.79
CA ASN A 664 -19.75 8.49 -13.33
C ASN A 664 -19.14 7.69 -14.51
N SER A 665 -17.99 8.07 -15.05
CA SER A 665 -17.40 7.42 -16.24
C SER A 665 -16.00 6.83 -16.04
N ALA A 666 -15.41 6.92 -14.86
CA ALA A 666 -14.04 6.45 -14.63
C ALA A 666 -13.94 4.99 -14.15
N GLU A 667 -14.42 4.05 -14.97
CA GLU A 667 -13.58 2.89 -15.21
C GLU A 667 -12.45 3.35 -16.16
N PRO A 668 -11.19 2.94 -15.97
CA PRO A 668 -10.15 3.24 -16.94
C PRO A 668 -10.61 2.71 -18.30
N SER A 669 -11.05 3.61 -19.17
CA SER A 669 -11.54 3.24 -20.47
C SER A 669 -10.41 2.62 -21.28
N SER A 670 -10.68 1.46 -21.86
CA SER A 670 -9.97 0.99 -23.05
C SER A 670 -9.86 2.15 -24.03
N LEU A 671 -8.69 2.40 -24.57
CA LEU A 671 -8.39 3.39 -25.59
C LEU A 671 -9.54 3.47 -26.63
N PRO A 672 -10.12 4.63 -26.89
CA PRO A 672 -11.10 4.79 -27.96
C PRO A 672 -10.35 4.61 -29.28
N GLY A 673 -10.82 3.68 -30.08
CA GLY A 673 -10.51 3.68 -31.49
C GLY A 673 -10.94 5.01 -32.10
N ILE A 674 -10.04 5.55 -32.91
CA ILE A 674 -10.20 6.75 -33.72
C ILE A 674 -11.57 6.73 -34.43
N ASN A 675 -12.48 7.59 -34.02
CA ASN A 675 -13.55 8.05 -34.89
C ASN A 675 -13.64 9.56 -34.82
N ARG A 676 -13.07 10.18 -35.83
CA ARG A 676 -13.30 11.56 -36.22
C ARG A 676 -14.77 11.74 -36.54
N VAL A 677 -15.46 12.62 -35.85
CA VAL A 677 -16.61 13.33 -36.42
C VAL A 677 -16.39 14.82 -36.23
N MET A 678 -16.17 15.46 -37.34
CA MET A 678 -16.29 16.92 -37.53
C MET A 678 -17.74 17.32 -37.51
N GLY A 679 -18.02 18.52 -37.07
CA GLY A 679 -19.26 19.17 -37.47
C GLY A 679 -19.79 20.17 -36.47
N THR A 680 -19.34 21.38 -36.57
CA THR A 680 -20.07 22.64 -36.94
C THR A 680 -21.12 23.12 -35.95
N SER A 681 -20.80 24.23 -35.31
CA SER A 681 -21.18 25.62 -35.55
C SER A 681 -22.57 26.06 -35.08
N LEU A 682 -22.52 27.03 -34.16
CA LEU A 682 -23.26 28.31 -34.14
C LEU A 682 -24.81 28.28 -34.27
N ASN A 683 -25.53 28.75 -33.28
CA ASN A 683 -26.08 30.12 -33.38
C ASN A 683 -26.84 30.57 -32.11
N SER A 684 -26.57 31.81 -31.80
CA SER A 684 -27.24 32.76 -30.95
C SER A 684 -28.79 32.85 -31.14
N LYS A 685 -29.53 33.13 -30.04
CA LYS A 685 -30.43 34.29 -29.96
C LYS A 685 -31.19 34.35 -28.63
N SER A 686 -30.95 35.46 -27.95
CA SER A 686 -31.88 36.46 -27.41
C SER A 686 -33.02 36.06 -26.47
N ASN A 687 -32.91 36.65 -25.30
CA ASN A 687 -33.89 37.12 -24.31
C ASN A 687 -35.23 37.64 -24.93
N PRO A 688 -36.32 37.92 -24.18
CA PRO A 688 -36.38 38.40 -22.77
C PRO A 688 -37.68 38.00 -21.97
N GLY A 689 -37.62 38.34 -20.67
CA GLY A 689 -38.83 38.85 -20.02
C GLY A 689 -39.33 38.20 -18.75
N GLY A 690 -39.17 38.90 -17.66
CA GLY A 690 -40.28 39.23 -16.79
C GLY A 690 -40.48 38.50 -15.47
N GLY A 691 -40.21 39.20 -14.37
CA GLY A 691 -41.19 39.40 -13.33
C GLY A 691 -41.04 38.67 -11.99
N ALA A 692 -40.44 39.33 -11.05
CA ALA A 692 -40.96 39.81 -9.74
C ALA A 692 -41.36 38.82 -8.62
N ALA A 693 -40.75 39.14 -7.45
CA ALA A 693 -41.33 39.17 -6.08
C ALA A 693 -41.38 37.81 -5.30
N GLY A 694 -40.65 37.71 -4.23
CA GLY A 694 -40.94 38.17 -2.91
C GLY A 694 -40.93 37.02 -1.89
N GLY A 695 -40.30 37.20 -0.76
CA GLY A 695 -40.67 36.44 0.45
C GLY A 695 -39.55 35.87 1.33
N THR A 696 -39.13 36.69 2.23
CA THR A 696 -38.35 36.40 3.44
C THR A 696 -38.97 35.33 4.33
N SER A 697 -38.21 34.45 4.92
CA SER A 697 -38.27 34.21 6.37
C SER A 697 -37.12 33.32 6.86
N GLY A 698 -36.36 33.84 7.79
CA GLY A 698 -35.33 33.15 8.51
C GLY A 698 -35.87 32.17 9.53
N ARG A 699 -35.08 31.14 9.83
CA ARG A 699 -35.19 30.44 11.11
C ARG A 699 -33.80 30.11 11.62
N LYS A 700 -33.47 30.77 12.72
CA LYS A 700 -32.36 30.41 13.62
C LYS A 700 -32.64 29.04 14.25
N VAL A 701 -31.63 28.20 14.31
CA VAL A 701 -31.60 27.02 15.19
C VAL A 701 -30.53 27.25 16.25
N ILE A 702 -30.98 27.23 17.50
CA ILE A 702 -30.20 27.35 18.72
C ILE A 702 -29.71 25.94 19.08
N ILE A 703 -28.39 25.83 19.32
CA ILE A 703 -27.79 24.62 19.92
C ILE A 703 -27.67 24.87 21.43
N THR A 704 -28.35 24.04 22.22
CA THR A 704 -28.10 23.91 23.66
C THR A 704 -27.29 22.66 23.95
N GLN A 705 -26.12 22.88 24.57
CA GLN A 705 -25.40 21.86 25.32
C GLN A 705 -26.19 21.47 26.57
N LYS A 706 -26.21 20.19 26.92
CA LYS A 706 -26.17 19.69 28.29
C LYS A 706 -25.96 18.16 28.34
N GLY A 707 -25.00 17.81 29.16
CA GLY A 707 -24.98 16.61 29.95
C GLY A 707 -23.91 15.61 29.62
#